data_8ddb07cfb8105708e8c772e84a237f2a
#
_entry.id   8ddb07cfb8105708e8c772e84a237f2a
#
_cell.length_a   1.000
_cell.length_b   1.000
_cell.length_c   1.000
_cell.angle_alpha   90.00
_cell.angle_beta   90.00
_cell.angle_gamma   90.00
#
_symmetry.space_group_name_H-M   'P 1'
#
loop_
_entity.id
_entity.type
_entity.pdbx_description
1 polymer ?
#
loop_
_entity_poly.entity_id
_entity_poly.type
_entity_poly.pdbx_seq_one_letter_code
_entity_poly.pdbx_strand_id
1 'polypeptide(L)'
;MLIVANIIGIPIAFFRGWYFDNHNMKGGKFLPFLLRTSFPIALLSTIFVWMPYEQCSYIAKIIIVEVFYIVIQFFLCFFNDSYAYIQQIVSPNAQERATVMSVSQIIFSMGPTITGFLIPTIAGLTFGMNNINTYRLIYPVFTVIGLIINNIFFRKVKERLILPKNKVEYVRISDAIREVVKNKYFWIINGAIWIGFLESAAGVILNWSFVYSHNGDKAAQLGIATTIIGNAALWSMLLAPLAIKKFGKRNLLIICNMLNVVLFAILYFSYNSLIAICVIMFLNGFVNTFGNIYLPNINADMRDYHQWKTGVRIDGLFGPLGLIGTFLGFFTGMVVPSIYESMGLHENYNVLYNDTLRNNLFKVLIICSIIGAVLNLIPYLFYDLTETKHKGYVNVLKIRAMFEDYGNNDLDDNEIAETMKIIIDAKKYYNKDKLKIDNSELKAAKKMPKKSAEEKEARLAAIRAARSKIKEIREINEKIDYAPIIIEELSKFSTQRYKEQLAQAKKVFENGKNYNYESAKEELQLAKSLPKKTKSEKEIRSDAINLARSKNTSAKLMKKYKNKVYKPTDELKNEIQNRKVKTLAETIRQRNDMKKYVKNASVYSRITAPYENAKNLIFQAENYTHLDEIEKLYEKTVAQQVNS
;
A
#
# COMPACT_ATOMS: atom_id res chain seq x y z
N MET A 1 10.62 22.71 -16.37
CA MET A 1 9.72 21.63 -16.83
C MET A 1 9.41 20.64 -15.70
N LEU A 2 10.29 19.74 -15.28
CA LEU A 2 10.01 18.72 -14.25
C LEU A 2 9.50 19.27 -12.92
N ILE A 3 9.92 20.46 -12.49
CA ILE A 3 9.47 21.09 -11.25
C ILE A 3 7.99 21.47 -11.33
N VAL A 4 7.56 22.08 -12.44
CA VAL A 4 6.16 22.48 -12.65
C VAL A 4 5.24 21.24 -12.68
N ALA A 5 5.63 20.23 -13.41
CA ALA A 5 4.90 18.95 -13.47
C ALA A 5 4.78 18.27 -12.10
N ASN A 6 5.84 18.27 -11.29
CA ASN A 6 5.83 17.72 -9.94
C ASN A 6 4.92 18.52 -8.99
N ILE A 7 4.93 19.86 -9.06
CA ILE A 7 4.04 20.72 -8.26
C ILE A 7 2.57 20.44 -8.60
N ILE A 8 2.24 20.32 -9.89
CA ILE A 8 0.88 19.98 -10.36
C ILE A 8 0.52 18.53 -9.99
N GLY A 9 1.49 17.63 -9.96
CA GLY A 9 1.31 16.23 -9.57
C GLY A 9 0.78 16.04 -8.15
N ILE A 10 1.14 16.91 -7.20
CA ILE A 10 0.70 16.80 -5.80
C ILE A 10 -0.82 16.92 -5.64
N PRO A 11 -1.50 18.00 -6.10
CA PRO A 11 -2.96 18.08 -6.05
C PRO A 11 -3.65 16.94 -6.80
N ILE A 12 -3.10 16.53 -7.96
CA ILE A 12 -3.63 15.40 -8.75
C ILE A 12 -3.61 14.11 -7.93
N ALA A 13 -2.54 13.83 -7.20
CA ALA A 13 -2.42 12.64 -6.39
C ALA A 13 -3.41 12.61 -5.22
N PHE A 14 -3.63 13.74 -4.53
CA PHE A 14 -4.67 13.86 -3.49
C PHE A 14 -6.08 13.71 -4.08
N PHE A 15 -6.36 14.34 -5.22
CA PHE A 15 -7.63 14.19 -5.94
C PHE A 15 -7.88 12.74 -6.31
N ARG A 16 -6.89 12.05 -6.86
CA ARG A 16 -6.94 10.64 -7.26
C ARG A 16 -7.25 9.74 -6.06
N GLY A 17 -6.50 9.89 -4.96
CA GLY A 17 -6.73 9.10 -3.75
C GLY A 17 -8.14 9.28 -3.20
N TRP A 18 -8.59 10.53 -3.09
CA TRP A 18 -9.97 10.83 -2.70
C TRP A 18 -11.00 10.24 -3.67
N TYR A 19 -10.71 10.28 -4.98
CA TYR A 19 -11.61 9.75 -5.99
C TYR A 19 -11.76 8.23 -5.86
N PHE A 20 -10.67 7.48 -5.67
CA PHE A 20 -10.71 6.05 -5.43
C PHE A 20 -11.50 5.68 -4.16
N ASP A 21 -11.39 6.48 -3.10
CA ASP A 21 -12.06 6.18 -1.84
C ASP A 21 -13.58 6.48 -1.87
N ASN A 22 -14.03 7.36 -2.75
CA ASN A 22 -15.41 7.82 -2.79
C ASN A 22 -16.22 7.34 -4.00
N HIS A 23 -15.60 6.62 -4.97
CA HIS A 23 -16.28 6.19 -6.18
C HIS A 23 -16.08 4.70 -6.43
N ASN A 24 -17.14 3.92 -6.25
CA ASN A 24 -17.19 2.53 -6.68
C ASN A 24 -17.87 2.45 -8.05
N MET A 25 -17.20 1.82 -9.00
CA MET A 25 -17.76 1.57 -10.33
C MET A 25 -18.32 0.14 -10.43
N LYS A 26 -19.23 -0.07 -11.38
CA LYS A 26 -19.66 -1.43 -11.75
C LYS A 26 -18.42 -2.21 -12.21
N GLY A 27 -18.08 -3.29 -11.52
CA GLY A 27 -16.91 -4.14 -11.81
C GLY A 27 -15.71 -3.99 -10.88
N GLY A 28 -15.81 -3.15 -9.84
CA GLY A 28 -14.79 -3.00 -8.81
C GLY A 28 -14.35 -1.57 -8.54
N LYS A 29 -13.45 -1.41 -7.57
CA LYS A 29 -12.92 -0.10 -7.15
C LYS A 29 -11.78 0.38 -8.03
N PHE A 30 -10.88 -0.52 -8.46
CA PHE A 30 -9.65 -0.21 -9.17
C PHE A 30 -9.60 -0.74 -10.60
N LEU A 31 -10.15 -1.93 -10.84
CA LEU A 31 -10.13 -2.60 -12.15
C LEU A 31 -10.72 -1.77 -13.29
N PRO A 32 -11.87 -1.07 -13.12
CA PRO A 32 -12.41 -0.23 -14.17
C PRO A 32 -11.50 0.92 -14.60
N PHE A 33 -10.70 1.46 -13.67
CA PHE A 33 -9.72 2.51 -14.00
C PHE A 33 -8.58 1.94 -14.83
N LEU A 34 -8.03 0.79 -14.47
CA LEU A 34 -6.96 0.14 -15.21
C LEU A 34 -7.35 -0.10 -16.67
N LEU A 35 -8.58 -0.56 -16.91
CA LEU A 35 -9.08 -0.81 -18.25
C LEU A 35 -9.38 0.47 -19.05
N ARG A 36 -9.94 1.51 -18.39
CA ARG A 36 -10.37 2.73 -19.08
C ARG A 36 -9.25 3.72 -19.32
N THR A 37 -8.29 3.85 -18.40
CA THR A 37 -7.20 4.83 -18.54
C THR A 37 -6.12 4.37 -19.51
N SER A 38 -6.01 3.09 -19.80
CA SER A 38 -5.05 2.57 -20.78
C SER A 38 -5.27 3.15 -22.20
N PHE A 39 -6.52 3.35 -22.61
CA PHE A 39 -6.85 3.90 -23.92
C PHE A 39 -6.37 5.36 -24.10
N PRO A 40 -6.72 6.33 -23.23
CA PRO A 40 -6.21 7.69 -23.38
C PRO A 40 -4.68 7.77 -23.25
N ILE A 41 -4.03 6.92 -22.45
CA ILE A 41 -2.57 6.87 -22.37
C ILE A 41 -1.97 6.49 -23.74
N ALA A 42 -2.47 5.41 -24.35
CA ALA A 42 -1.99 4.95 -25.65
C ALA A 42 -2.22 5.98 -26.76
N LEU A 43 -3.42 6.57 -26.79
CA LEU A 43 -3.80 7.58 -27.77
C LEU A 43 -2.93 8.84 -27.65
N LEU A 44 -2.82 9.41 -26.44
CA LEU A 44 -2.05 10.62 -26.19
C LEU A 44 -0.55 10.43 -26.43
N SER A 45 0.00 9.28 -26.05
CA SER A 45 1.40 8.95 -26.32
C SER A 45 1.68 8.85 -27.81
N THR A 46 0.76 8.28 -28.58
CA THR A 46 0.86 8.21 -30.05
C THR A 46 0.78 9.60 -30.67
N ILE A 47 -0.22 10.42 -30.28
CA ILE A 47 -0.38 11.79 -30.77
C ILE A 47 0.86 12.62 -30.43
N PHE A 48 1.40 12.49 -29.21
CA PHE A 48 2.60 13.20 -28.77
C PHE A 48 3.78 12.99 -29.71
N VAL A 49 4.05 11.77 -30.15
CA VAL A 49 5.17 11.47 -31.06
C VAL A 49 4.89 11.94 -32.49
N TRP A 50 3.61 11.99 -32.88
CA TRP A 50 3.18 12.43 -34.23
C TRP A 50 3.01 13.96 -34.37
N MET A 51 3.22 14.73 -33.29
CA MET A 51 3.16 16.20 -33.37
C MET A 51 4.20 16.74 -34.37
N PRO A 52 3.85 17.80 -35.17
CA PRO A 52 4.72 18.37 -36.17
C PRO A 52 5.77 19.32 -35.55
N TYR A 53 6.67 18.77 -34.75
CA TYR A 53 7.69 19.56 -34.03
C TYR A 53 8.58 20.38 -34.94
N GLU A 54 8.79 19.93 -36.17
CA GLU A 54 9.65 20.61 -37.16
C GLU A 54 9.13 22.00 -37.51
N GLN A 55 7.80 22.17 -37.52
CA GLN A 55 7.11 23.42 -37.86
C GLN A 55 6.89 24.35 -36.65
N CYS A 56 7.24 23.89 -35.43
CA CYS A 56 6.99 24.63 -34.21
C CYS A 56 8.20 25.46 -33.79
N SER A 57 7.93 26.68 -33.25
CA SER A 57 8.96 27.46 -32.58
C SER A 57 9.48 26.74 -31.31
N TYR A 58 10.66 27.12 -30.84
CA TYR A 58 11.27 26.51 -29.65
C TYR A 58 10.34 26.59 -28.41
N ILE A 59 9.69 27.73 -28.18
CA ILE A 59 8.75 27.95 -27.09
C ILE A 59 7.51 27.05 -27.26
N ALA A 60 6.99 26.92 -28.47
CA ALA A 60 5.84 26.06 -28.76
C ALA A 60 6.17 24.57 -28.47
N LYS A 61 7.37 24.11 -28.84
CA LYS A 61 7.85 22.74 -28.50
C LYS A 61 7.84 22.51 -27.02
N ILE A 62 8.36 23.45 -26.23
CA ILE A 62 8.38 23.37 -24.76
C ILE A 62 6.95 23.24 -24.21
N ILE A 63 6.03 24.08 -24.65
CA ILE A 63 4.64 24.08 -24.18
C ILE A 63 3.95 22.75 -24.54
N ILE A 64 4.11 22.28 -25.79
CA ILE A 64 3.53 21.01 -26.22
C ILE A 64 4.04 19.85 -25.36
N VAL A 65 5.35 19.75 -25.17
CA VAL A 65 5.96 18.68 -24.35
C VAL A 65 5.42 18.73 -22.92
N GLU A 66 5.34 19.91 -22.30
CA GLU A 66 4.87 20.06 -20.92
C GLU A 66 3.38 19.70 -20.77
N VAL A 67 2.53 20.17 -21.70
CA VAL A 67 1.09 19.88 -21.68
C VAL A 67 0.84 18.38 -21.86
N PHE A 68 1.46 17.75 -22.86
CA PHE A 68 1.31 16.30 -23.07
C PHE A 68 1.85 15.51 -21.89
N TYR A 69 2.98 15.91 -21.32
CA TYR A 69 3.55 15.26 -20.14
C TYR A 69 2.56 15.29 -18.95
N ILE A 70 2.01 16.46 -18.63
CA ILE A 70 1.05 16.61 -17.53
C ILE A 70 -0.21 15.77 -17.77
N VAL A 71 -0.77 15.80 -18.98
CA VAL A 71 -2.01 15.07 -19.30
C VAL A 71 -1.78 13.55 -19.32
N ILE A 72 -0.68 13.09 -19.90
CA ILE A 72 -0.31 11.67 -19.90
C ILE A 72 -0.06 11.20 -18.45
N GLN A 73 0.69 11.97 -17.65
CA GLN A 73 0.95 11.65 -16.24
C GLN A 73 -0.33 11.60 -15.42
N PHE A 74 -1.32 12.44 -15.69
CA PHE A 74 -2.62 12.36 -15.04
C PHE A 74 -3.26 10.98 -15.20
N PHE A 75 -3.33 10.44 -16.42
CA PHE A 75 -3.88 9.10 -16.65
C PHE A 75 -2.97 7.98 -16.15
N LEU A 76 -1.64 8.12 -16.34
CA LEU A 76 -0.66 7.15 -15.84
C LEU A 76 -0.71 6.99 -14.33
N CYS A 77 -0.94 8.07 -13.58
CA CYS A 77 -1.09 8.00 -12.15
C CYS A 77 -2.29 7.13 -11.73
N PHE A 78 -3.45 7.27 -12.39
CA PHE A 78 -4.61 6.40 -12.13
C PHE A 78 -4.35 4.95 -12.53
N PHE A 79 -3.67 4.74 -13.66
CA PHE A 79 -3.30 3.41 -14.14
C PHE A 79 -2.35 2.70 -13.17
N ASN A 80 -1.25 3.35 -12.81
CA ASN A 80 -0.21 2.78 -11.95
C ASN A 80 -0.73 2.47 -10.54
N ASP A 81 -1.53 3.37 -9.94
CA ASP A 81 -2.12 3.11 -8.64
C ASP A 81 -3.13 1.97 -8.70
N SER A 82 -3.98 1.93 -9.73
CA SER A 82 -4.93 0.84 -9.92
C SER A 82 -4.21 -0.50 -10.07
N TYR A 83 -3.12 -0.54 -10.84
CA TYR A 83 -2.27 -1.72 -11.01
C TYR A 83 -1.66 -2.18 -9.67
N ALA A 84 -1.09 -1.25 -8.92
CA ALA A 84 -0.48 -1.54 -7.63
C ALA A 84 -1.51 -2.01 -6.58
N TYR A 85 -2.69 -1.38 -6.55
CA TYR A 85 -3.74 -1.76 -5.60
C TYR A 85 -4.39 -3.10 -5.94
N ILE A 86 -4.63 -3.42 -7.21
CA ILE A 86 -5.18 -4.72 -7.63
C ILE A 86 -4.28 -5.85 -7.14
N GLN A 87 -2.97 -5.75 -7.28
CA GLN A 87 -2.03 -6.75 -6.79
C GLN A 87 -2.16 -7.00 -5.28
N GLN A 88 -2.52 -5.97 -4.52
CA GLN A 88 -2.64 -6.02 -3.06
C GLN A 88 -3.97 -6.59 -2.57
N ILE A 89 -5.03 -6.52 -3.39
CA ILE A 89 -6.39 -6.94 -3.03
C ILE A 89 -6.85 -8.21 -3.75
N VAL A 90 -6.02 -8.79 -4.62
CA VAL A 90 -6.35 -10.00 -5.37
C VAL A 90 -6.51 -11.22 -4.48
N SER A 91 -5.82 -11.26 -3.36
CA SER A 91 -5.94 -12.30 -2.34
C SER A 91 -5.79 -11.76 -0.91
N PRO A 92 -6.60 -12.22 0.05
CA PRO A 92 -6.39 -11.91 1.47
C PRO A 92 -5.18 -12.66 2.06
N ASN A 93 -4.67 -13.69 1.37
CA ASN A 93 -3.50 -14.46 1.81
C ASN A 93 -2.20 -13.73 1.47
N ALA A 94 -1.41 -13.39 2.49
CA ALA A 94 -0.14 -12.67 2.34
C ALA A 94 0.89 -13.41 1.47
N GLN A 95 0.92 -14.76 1.53
CA GLN A 95 1.83 -15.57 0.73
C GLN A 95 1.44 -15.58 -0.74
N GLU A 96 0.14 -15.70 -1.05
CA GLU A 96 -0.37 -15.60 -2.41
C GLU A 96 -0.11 -14.21 -3.00
N ARG A 97 -0.36 -13.14 -2.22
CA ARG A 97 -0.02 -11.77 -2.64
C ARG A 97 1.45 -11.61 -2.97
N ALA A 98 2.35 -12.13 -2.11
CA ALA A 98 3.78 -12.08 -2.36
C ALA A 98 4.18 -12.78 -3.66
N THR A 99 3.55 -13.93 -3.95
CA THR A 99 3.77 -14.66 -5.20
C THR A 99 3.27 -13.88 -6.42
N VAL A 100 2.05 -13.34 -6.35
CA VAL A 100 1.48 -12.51 -7.43
C VAL A 100 2.34 -11.28 -7.68
N MET A 101 2.76 -10.57 -6.64
CA MET A 101 3.63 -9.39 -6.76
C MET A 101 4.99 -9.76 -7.35
N SER A 102 5.58 -10.88 -6.94
CA SER A 102 6.87 -11.35 -7.48
C SER A 102 6.78 -11.64 -8.98
N VAL A 103 5.77 -12.41 -9.39
CA VAL A 103 5.54 -12.72 -10.82
C VAL A 103 5.25 -11.45 -11.62
N SER A 104 4.43 -10.55 -11.08
CA SER A 104 4.14 -9.27 -11.73
C SER A 104 5.39 -8.41 -11.92
N GLN A 105 6.28 -8.37 -10.95
CA GLN A 105 7.54 -7.61 -11.05
C GLN A 105 8.49 -8.22 -12.08
N ILE A 106 8.56 -9.57 -12.16
CA ILE A 106 9.35 -10.26 -13.20
C ILE A 106 8.84 -9.86 -14.59
N ILE A 107 7.52 -9.95 -14.81
CA ILE A 107 6.91 -9.58 -16.10
C ILE A 107 7.13 -8.09 -16.39
N PHE A 108 6.97 -7.23 -15.39
CA PHE A 108 7.20 -5.78 -15.54
C PHE A 108 8.65 -5.45 -15.92
N SER A 109 9.64 -6.17 -15.36
CA SER A 109 11.07 -5.99 -15.69
C SER A 109 11.42 -6.47 -17.10
N MET A 110 10.63 -7.37 -17.70
CA MET A 110 10.83 -7.79 -19.09
C MET A 110 10.52 -6.67 -20.10
N GLY A 111 9.60 -5.77 -19.79
CA GLY A 111 9.24 -4.65 -20.67
C GLY A 111 10.43 -3.79 -21.08
N PRO A 112 11.16 -3.16 -20.13
CA PRO A 112 12.38 -2.41 -20.42
C PRO A 112 13.46 -3.22 -21.15
N THR A 113 13.61 -4.50 -20.83
CA THR A 113 14.59 -5.39 -21.48
C THR A 113 14.24 -5.61 -22.94
N ILE A 114 12.97 -5.91 -23.24
CA ILE A 114 12.50 -6.12 -24.61
C ILE A 114 12.57 -4.81 -25.41
N THR A 115 12.11 -3.71 -24.85
CA THR A 115 12.15 -2.41 -25.54
C THR A 115 13.57 -1.90 -25.71
N GLY A 116 14.44 -2.11 -24.72
CA GLY A 116 15.86 -1.76 -24.80
C GLY A 116 16.64 -2.51 -25.88
N PHE A 117 16.18 -3.70 -26.26
CA PHE A 117 16.70 -4.46 -27.39
C PHE A 117 16.03 -4.07 -28.71
N LEU A 118 14.70 -4.02 -28.75
CA LEU A 118 13.93 -3.82 -29.97
C LEU A 118 14.07 -2.40 -30.54
N ILE A 119 14.06 -1.37 -29.68
CA ILE A 119 14.13 0.03 -30.14
C ILE A 119 15.42 0.32 -30.88
N PRO A 120 16.63 0.04 -30.35
CA PRO A 120 17.88 0.23 -31.10
C PRO A 120 17.98 -0.60 -32.38
N THR A 121 17.48 -1.85 -32.34
CA THR A 121 17.48 -2.73 -33.52
C THR A 121 16.60 -2.15 -34.63
N ILE A 122 15.36 -1.74 -34.32
CA ILE A 122 14.46 -1.13 -35.30
C ILE A 122 15.03 0.22 -35.77
N ALA A 123 15.61 1.01 -34.87
CA ALA A 123 16.24 2.29 -35.23
C ALA A 123 17.41 2.10 -36.20
N GLY A 124 18.24 1.07 -35.98
CA GLY A 124 19.33 0.73 -36.89
C GLY A 124 18.88 0.28 -38.28
N LEU A 125 17.70 -0.33 -38.38
CA LEU A 125 17.08 -0.80 -39.62
C LEU A 125 16.25 0.30 -40.33
N THR A 126 15.96 1.44 -39.67
CA THR A 126 15.07 2.49 -40.20
C THR A 126 15.80 3.83 -40.30
N PHE A 127 15.39 4.81 -39.48
CA PHE A 127 15.85 6.21 -39.59
C PHE A 127 16.94 6.59 -38.58
N GLY A 128 17.40 5.66 -37.73
CA GLY A 128 18.36 5.91 -36.64
C GLY A 128 17.72 6.36 -35.34
N MET A 129 18.52 6.26 -34.23
CA MET A 129 18.04 6.55 -32.88
C MET A 129 17.65 7.99 -32.60
N ASN A 130 18.26 8.94 -33.33
CA ASN A 130 18.05 10.37 -33.13
C ASN A 130 16.95 10.95 -34.02
N ASN A 131 16.31 10.11 -34.85
CA ASN A 131 15.28 10.56 -35.79
C ASN A 131 13.88 10.28 -35.20
N ILE A 132 13.04 11.32 -35.15
CA ILE A 132 11.68 11.21 -34.62
C ILE A 132 10.80 10.22 -35.42
N ASN A 133 11.07 10.04 -36.71
CA ASN A 133 10.31 9.12 -37.56
C ASN A 133 10.45 7.65 -37.12
N THR A 134 11.57 7.27 -36.52
CA THR A 134 11.75 5.96 -35.89
C THR A 134 10.69 5.76 -34.81
N TYR A 135 10.49 6.74 -33.95
CA TYR A 135 9.52 6.67 -32.84
C TYR A 135 8.08 6.79 -33.33
N ARG A 136 7.82 7.53 -34.40
CA ARG A 136 6.51 7.58 -35.08
C ARG A 136 6.08 6.20 -35.61
N LEU A 137 7.03 5.36 -36.02
CA LEU A 137 6.77 3.98 -36.42
C LEU A 137 6.56 3.05 -35.22
N ILE A 138 7.39 3.17 -34.18
CA ILE A 138 7.44 2.24 -33.04
C ILE A 138 6.26 2.43 -32.09
N TYR A 139 5.96 3.68 -31.68
CA TYR A 139 4.97 3.95 -30.63
C TYR A 139 3.55 3.44 -30.91
N PRO A 140 2.95 3.64 -32.10
CA PRO A 140 1.61 3.12 -32.38
C PRO A 140 1.53 1.60 -32.23
N VAL A 141 2.55 0.88 -32.70
CA VAL A 141 2.60 -0.58 -32.63
C VAL A 141 2.66 -1.06 -31.17
N PHE A 142 3.58 -0.51 -30.39
CA PHE A 142 3.73 -0.88 -28.98
C PHE A 142 2.50 -0.50 -28.13
N THR A 143 1.89 0.65 -28.39
CA THR A 143 0.69 1.08 -27.65
C THR A 143 -0.52 0.20 -27.98
N VAL A 144 -0.71 -0.20 -29.24
CA VAL A 144 -1.78 -1.13 -29.63
C VAL A 144 -1.57 -2.51 -28.99
N ILE A 145 -0.35 -3.05 -29.04
CA ILE A 145 0.00 -4.32 -28.37
C ILE A 145 -0.28 -4.21 -26.86
N GLY A 146 0.16 -3.12 -26.23
CA GLY A 146 -0.09 -2.87 -24.81
C GLY A 146 -1.58 -2.83 -24.44
N LEU A 147 -2.41 -2.16 -25.25
CA LEU A 147 -3.87 -2.12 -25.08
C LEU A 147 -4.50 -3.51 -25.19
N ILE A 148 -4.10 -4.30 -26.18
CA ILE A 148 -4.62 -5.67 -26.38
C ILE A 148 -4.28 -6.52 -25.16
N ILE A 149 -3.01 -6.54 -24.75
CA ILE A 149 -2.54 -7.28 -23.59
C ILE A 149 -3.31 -6.86 -22.33
N ASN A 150 -3.39 -5.55 -22.04
CA ASN A 150 -4.10 -5.03 -20.88
C ASN A 150 -5.57 -5.49 -20.84
N ASN A 151 -6.29 -5.41 -21.97
CA ASN A 151 -7.69 -5.80 -22.04
C ASN A 151 -7.90 -7.31 -21.89
N ILE A 152 -7.05 -8.15 -22.52
CA ILE A 152 -7.20 -9.61 -22.44
C ILE A 152 -6.98 -10.13 -21.02
N PHE A 153 -5.91 -9.66 -20.35
CA PHE A 153 -5.53 -10.20 -19.05
C PHE A 153 -6.40 -9.63 -17.91
N PHE A 154 -6.62 -8.31 -17.87
CA PHE A 154 -7.31 -7.70 -16.72
C PHE A 154 -8.83 -7.88 -16.70
N ARG A 155 -9.49 -8.16 -17.82
CA ARG A 155 -10.93 -8.50 -17.81
C ARG A 155 -11.27 -9.76 -17.01
N LYS A 156 -10.30 -10.67 -16.81
CA LYS A 156 -10.48 -11.91 -16.07
C LYS A 156 -10.19 -11.77 -14.57
N VAL A 157 -9.60 -10.67 -14.14
CA VAL A 157 -9.25 -10.41 -12.73
C VAL A 157 -10.50 -10.03 -11.95
N LYS A 158 -10.62 -10.56 -10.72
CA LYS A 158 -11.68 -10.20 -9.77
C LYS A 158 -11.05 -9.56 -8.53
N GLU A 159 -11.60 -8.46 -8.06
CA GLU A 159 -11.21 -7.82 -6.81
C GLU A 159 -11.82 -8.59 -5.63
N ARG A 160 -11.00 -8.96 -4.63
CA ARG A 160 -11.42 -9.66 -3.42
C ARG A 160 -11.19 -8.76 -2.19
N LEU A 161 -12.02 -7.72 -2.07
CA LEU A 161 -12.01 -6.85 -0.91
C LEU A 161 -12.87 -7.45 0.21
N ILE A 162 -12.35 -7.44 1.44
CA ILE A 162 -13.13 -7.77 2.64
C ILE A 162 -13.86 -6.49 3.05
N LEU A 163 -15.04 -6.27 2.49
CA LEU A 163 -15.93 -5.16 2.83
C LEU A 163 -17.34 -5.72 3.01
N PRO A 164 -18.11 -5.22 3.99
CA PRO A 164 -19.53 -5.48 4.04
C PRO A 164 -20.20 -5.04 2.73
N LYS A 165 -21.14 -5.84 2.23
CA LYS A 165 -21.73 -5.68 0.88
C LYS A 165 -22.40 -4.33 0.64
N ASN A 166 -22.81 -3.62 1.70
CA ASN A 166 -23.70 -2.46 1.63
C ASN A 166 -23.12 -1.11 2.11
N LYS A 167 -21.81 -1.01 2.43
CA LYS A 167 -21.26 0.20 3.06
C LYS A 167 -20.30 0.96 2.14
N VAL A 168 -20.80 2.02 1.49
CA VAL A 168 -19.97 3.07 0.88
C VAL A 168 -20.05 4.32 1.76
N GLU A 169 -19.10 4.52 2.65
CA GLU A 169 -18.98 5.76 3.40
C GLU A 169 -18.26 6.82 2.56
N TYR A 170 -18.88 8.00 2.45
CA TYR A 170 -18.23 9.15 1.82
C TYR A 170 -17.16 9.72 2.75
N VAL A 171 -15.89 9.54 2.38
CA VAL A 171 -14.73 10.00 3.17
C VAL A 171 -14.23 11.33 2.62
N ARG A 172 -14.16 12.36 3.47
CA ARG A 172 -13.53 13.62 3.11
C ARG A 172 -12.01 13.50 3.17
N ILE A 173 -11.31 14.20 2.28
CA ILE A 173 -9.85 14.24 2.26
C ILE A 173 -9.29 14.65 3.63
N SER A 174 -9.83 15.70 4.27
CA SER A 174 -9.34 16.18 5.57
C SER A 174 -9.54 15.16 6.70
N ASP A 175 -10.64 14.43 6.68
CA ASP A 175 -10.96 13.45 7.71
C ASP A 175 -10.14 12.17 7.49
N ALA A 176 -9.97 11.75 6.24
CA ALA A 176 -9.11 10.65 5.86
C ALA A 176 -7.64 10.92 6.19
N ILE A 177 -7.11 12.11 5.88
CA ILE A 177 -5.74 12.50 6.26
C ILE A 177 -5.58 12.41 7.79
N ARG A 178 -6.55 12.93 8.56
CA ARG A 178 -6.50 12.89 10.03
C ARG A 178 -6.48 11.46 10.56
N GLU A 179 -7.22 10.55 9.94
CA GLU A 179 -7.25 9.16 10.36
C GLU A 179 -5.98 8.41 9.97
N VAL A 180 -5.47 8.60 8.76
CA VAL A 180 -4.21 7.98 8.31
C VAL A 180 -3.02 8.43 9.15
N VAL A 181 -2.96 9.72 9.50
CA VAL A 181 -1.91 10.28 10.38
C VAL A 181 -1.90 9.65 11.78
N LYS A 182 -3.03 9.11 12.27
CA LYS A 182 -3.09 8.37 13.54
C LYS A 182 -2.52 6.95 13.44
N ASN A 183 -2.23 6.45 12.24
CA ASN A 183 -1.68 5.13 12.05
C ASN A 183 -0.18 5.10 12.32
N LYS A 184 0.25 4.43 13.41
CA LYS A 184 1.67 4.37 13.80
C LYS A 184 2.55 3.74 12.71
N TYR A 185 2.04 2.76 11.97
CA TYR A 185 2.81 2.07 10.94
C TYR A 185 3.04 2.95 9.70
N PHE A 186 2.13 3.88 9.42
CA PHE A 186 2.35 4.90 8.40
C PHE A 186 3.62 5.71 8.67
N TRP A 187 3.78 6.18 9.91
CA TRP A 187 4.96 6.96 10.30
C TRP A 187 6.23 6.14 10.34
N ILE A 188 6.16 4.88 10.80
CA ILE A 188 7.32 3.99 10.84
C ILE A 188 7.84 3.74 9.43
N ILE A 189 6.98 3.37 8.48
CA ILE A 189 7.40 3.02 7.12
C ILE A 189 7.84 4.25 6.33
N ASN A 190 7.01 5.30 6.31
CA ASN A 190 7.37 6.50 5.55
C ASN A 190 8.47 7.31 6.23
N GLY A 191 8.44 7.42 7.54
CA GLY A 191 9.48 8.09 8.31
C GLY A 191 10.87 7.48 8.09
N ALA A 192 10.99 6.15 8.05
CA ALA A 192 12.22 5.46 7.73
C ALA A 192 12.78 5.91 6.37
N ILE A 193 11.95 5.90 5.33
CA ILE A 193 12.35 6.31 3.98
C ILE A 193 12.77 7.79 3.95
N TRP A 194 12.04 8.66 4.67
CA TRP A 194 12.31 10.09 4.66
C TRP A 194 13.61 10.46 5.38
N ILE A 195 13.90 9.85 6.52
CA ILE A 195 15.13 10.14 7.27
C ILE A 195 16.34 9.40 6.71
N GLY A 196 16.13 8.28 6.00
CA GLY A 196 17.16 7.48 5.35
C GLY A 196 17.58 7.97 3.96
N PHE A 197 17.22 9.18 3.55
CA PHE A 197 17.43 9.71 2.20
C PHE A 197 18.90 9.68 1.73
N LEU A 198 19.85 9.73 2.64
CA LEU A 198 21.28 9.66 2.33
C LEU A 198 21.74 8.26 1.89
N GLU A 199 20.93 7.21 2.09
CA GLU A 199 21.31 5.83 1.74
C GLU A 199 21.69 5.69 0.26
N SER A 200 21.08 6.49 -0.62
CA SER A 200 21.36 6.46 -2.06
C SER A 200 22.61 7.23 -2.49
N ALA A 201 23.32 7.91 -1.60
CA ALA A 201 24.46 8.76 -1.93
C ALA A 201 25.60 8.01 -2.63
N ALA A 202 25.86 6.75 -2.25
CA ALA A 202 26.87 5.92 -2.88
C ALA A 202 26.51 5.40 -4.29
N GLY A 203 25.29 5.63 -4.78
CA GLY A 203 24.82 5.12 -6.08
C GLY A 203 25.64 5.60 -7.28
N VAL A 204 26.29 6.75 -7.18
CA VAL A 204 27.17 7.29 -8.24
C VAL A 204 28.55 6.65 -8.31
N ILE A 205 29.01 5.97 -7.25
CA ILE A 205 30.37 5.43 -7.12
C ILE A 205 30.68 4.43 -8.23
N LEU A 206 29.75 3.55 -8.56
CA LEU A 206 29.92 2.59 -9.65
C LEU A 206 30.24 3.32 -10.96
N ASN A 207 29.40 4.28 -11.33
CA ASN A 207 29.55 5.02 -12.58
C ASN A 207 30.88 5.79 -12.61
N TRP A 208 31.18 6.53 -11.55
CA TRP A 208 32.42 7.32 -11.48
C TRP A 208 33.66 6.46 -11.44
N SER A 209 33.64 5.27 -10.84
CA SER A 209 34.76 4.33 -10.85
C SER A 209 35.08 3.80 -12.26
N PHE A 210 34.07 3.62 -13.12
CA PHE A 210 34.30 3.18 -14.49
C PHE A 210 34.71 4.33 -15.43
N VAL A 211 34.09 5.52 -15.27
CA VAL A 211 34.25 6.64 -16.21
C VAL A 211 35.54 7.42 -15.92
N TYR A 212 35.84 7.67 -14.65
CA TYR A 212 36.92 8.60 -14.25
C TYR A 212 38.17 7.93 -13.67
N SER A 213 38.15 6.61 -13.37
CA SER A 213 39.35 5.91 -12.95
C SER A 213 40.15 5.41 -14.16
N HIS A 214 41.44 5.16 -13.97
CA HIS A 214 42.34 4.64 -14.99
C HIS A 214 42.28 5.43 -16.31
N ASN A 215 42.22 6.77 -16.23
CA ASN A 215 42.13 7.67 -17.38
C ASN A 215 40.94 7.40 -18.34
N GLY A 216 39.86 6.76 -17.84
CA GLY A 216 38.65 6.47 -18.63
C GLY A 216 38.73 5.19 -19.46
N ASP A 217 39.79 4.40 -19.42
CA ASP A 217 39.96 3.19 -20.23
C ASP A 217 38.91 2.11 -19.99
N LYS A 218 38.20 2.18 -18.83
CA LYS A 218 37.17 1.20 -18.43
C LYS A 218 35.74 1.65 -18.67
N ALA A 219 35.52 2.84 -19.22
CA ALA A 219 34.17 3.37 -19.46
C ALA A 219 33.31 2.46 -20.37
N ALA A 220 33.91 1.80 -21.35
CA ALA A 220 33.22 0.85 -22.20
C ALA A 220 32.71 -0.39 -21.46
N GLN A 221 33.35 -0.77 -20.34
CA GLN A 221 32.96 -1.92 -19.52
C GLN A 221 31.80 -1.61 -18.57
N LEU A 222 31.45 -0.33 -18.38
CA LEU A 222 30.34 0.11 -17.53
C LEU A 222 29.00 -0.51 -17.97
N GLY A 223 28.74 -0.60 -19.28
CA GLY A 223 27.53 -1.21 -19.81
C GLY A 223 27.37 -2.68 -19.41
N ILE A 224 28.46 -3.44 -19.43
CA ILE A 224 28.48 -4.85 -18.99
C ILE A 224 28.25 -4.93 -17.48
N ALA A 225 28.94 -4.10 -16.70
CA ALA A 225 28.82 -4.08 -15.25
C ALA A 225 27.39 -3.72 -14.80
N THR A 226 26.80 -2.67 -15.37
CA THR A 226 25.42 -2.26 -15.07
C THR A 226 24.38 -3.32 -15.47
N THR A 227 24.62 -4.04 -16.57
CA THR A 227 23.75 -5.16 -16.99
C THR A 227 23.81 -6.30 -15.98
N ILE A 228 25.01 -6.70 -15.54
CA ILE A 228 25.18 -7.76 -14.53
C ILE A 228 24.52 -7.34 -13.20
N ILE A 229 24.75 -6.10 -12.76
CA ILE A 229 24.17 -5.58 -11.51
C ILE A 229 22.64 -5.47 -11.62
N GLY A 230 22.12 -5.03 -12.76
CA GLY A 230 20.66 -4.99 -13.01
C GLY A 230 19.99 -6.36 -12.93
N ASN A 231 20.69 -7.43 -13.33
CA ASN A 231 20.18 -8.80 -13.20
C ASN A 231 20.03 -9.27 -11.74
N ALA A 232 20.63 -8.60 -10.75
CA ALA A 232 20.41 -8.88 -9.33
C ALA A 232 18.91 -8.83 -8.96
N ALA A 233 18.15 -7.93 -9.61
CA ALA A 233 16.71 -7.80 -9.43
C ALA A 233 15.95 -9.08 -9.79
N LEU A 234 16.30 -9.75 -10.89
CA LEU A 234 15.64 -11.00 -11.31
C LEU A 234 15.79 -12.10 -10.27
N TRP A 235 17.03 -12.31 -9.78
CA TRP A 235 17.30 -13.31 -8.74
C TRP A 235 16.58 -13.01 -7.43
N SER A 236 16.55 -11.74 -7.04
CA SER A 236 15.84 -11.29 -5.85
C SER A 236 14.33 -11.57 -5.97
N MET A 237 13.72 -11.24 -7.11
CA MET A 237 12.28 -11.44 -7.36
C MET A 237 11.88 -12.91 -7.31
N LEU A 238 12.71 -13.80 -7.87
CA LEU A 238 12.48 -15.26 -7.82
C LEU A 238 12.54 -15.79 -6.38
N LEU A 239 13.45 -15.28 -5.57
CA LEU A 239 13.68 -15.75 -4.20
C LEU A 239 12.76 -15.09 -3.16
N ALA A 240 12.14 -13.94 -3.47
CA ALA A 240 11.36 -13.17 -2.52
C ALA A 240 10.18 -13.93 -1.89
N PRO A 241 9.34 -14.69 -2.62
CA PRO A 241 8.26 -15.46 -1.99
C PRO A 241 8.78 -16.50 -1.01
N LEU A 242 9.92 -17.13 -1.31
CA LEU A 242 10.56 -18.11 -0.43
C LEU A 242 11.16 -17.44 0.81
N ALA A 243 11.79 -16.27 0.63
CA ALA A 243 12.35 -15.49 1.72
C ALA A 243 11.24 -14.99 2.68
N ILE A 244 10.15 -14.45 2.14
CA ILE A 244 8.97 -14.02 2.92
C ILE A 244 8.37 -15.20 3.68
N LYS A 245 8.23 -16.37 3.04
CA LYS A 245 7.71 -17.58 3.69
C LYS A 245 8.60 -18.07 4.83
N LYS A 246 9.93 -17.93 4.69
CA LYS A 246 10.90 -18.44 5.68
C LYS A 246 11.12 -17.47 6.84
N PHE A 247 11.27 -16.18 6.56
CA PHE A 247 11.66 -15.16 7.54
C PHE A 247 10.51 -14.29 8.01
N GLY A 248 9.41 -14.22 7.25
CA GLY A 248 8.34 -13.26 7.44
C GLY A 248 8.69 -11.86 6.90
N LYS A 249 7.68 -11.06 6.59
CA LYS A 249 7.87 -9.71 5.99
C LYS A 249 8.61 -8.76 6.92
N ARG A 250 8.23 -8.76 8.22
CA ARG A 250 8.85 -7.92 9.24
C ARG A 250 10.36 -8.21 9.38
N ASN A 251 10.70 -9.49 9.58
CA ASN A 251 12.10 -9.85 9.78
C ASN A 251 12.91 -9.64 8.50
N LEU A 252 12.33 -9.92 7.34
CA LEU A 252 12.98 -9.67 6.06
C LEU A 252 13.27 -8.18 5.85
N LEU A 253 12.32 -7.30 6.18
CA LEU A 253 12.51 -5.85 6.16
C LEU A 253 13.73 -5.44 7.01
N ILE A 254 13.82 -5.93 8.25
CA ILE A 254 14.92 -5.60 9.16
C ILE A 254 16.25 -6.19 8.64
N ILE A 255 16.26 -7.47 8.23
CA ILE A 255 17.47 -8.15 7.74
C ILE A 255 18.02 -7.45 6.50
N CYS A 256 17.17 -7.08 5.53
CA CYS A 256 17.64 -6.40 4.32
C CYS A 256 18.26 -5.03 4.64
N ASN A 257 17.65 -4.25 5.52
CA ASN A 257 18.22 -2.96 5.91
C ASN A 257 19.52 -3.11 6.74
N MET A 258 19.62 -4.12 7.60
CA MET A 258 20.88 -4.44 8.29
C MET A 258 21.99 -4.85 7.30
N LEU A 259 21.63 -5.66 6.30
CA LEU A 259 22.59 -6.05 5.25
C LEU A 259 23.08 -4.85 4.45
N ASN A 260 22.24 -3.87 4.13
CA ASN A 260 22.66 -2.64 3.47
C ASN A 260 23.70 -1.87 4.29
N VAL A 261 23.50 -1.74 5.61
CA VAL A 261 24.51 -1.11 6.50
C VAL A 261 25.85 -1.85 6.41
N VAL A 262 25.82 -3.19 6.48
CA VAL A 262 27.04 -4.01 6.40
C VAL A 262 27.71 -3.88 5.03
N LEU A 263 26.95 -3.91 3.94
CA LEU A 263 27.47 -3.78 2.58
C LEU A 263 28.16 -2.43 2.36
N PHE A 264 27.56 -1.32 2.82
CA PHE A 264 28.20 -0.01 2.74
C PHE A 264 29.44 0.09 3.65
N ALA A 265 29.42 -0.54 4.83
CA ALA A 265 30.62 -0.61 5.68
C ALA A 265 31.76 -1.39 4.99
N ILE A 266 31.48 -2.52 4.33
CA ILE A 266 32.48 -3.25 3.53
C ILE A 266 32.95 -2.39 2.35
N LEU A 267 32.06 -1.67 1.68
CA LEU A 267 32.40 -0.77 0.58
C LEU A 267 33.39 0.30 1.02
N TYR A 268 33.25 0.83 2.25
CA TYR A 268 34.18 1.83 2.80
C TYR A 268 35.62 1.36 2.85
N PHE A 269 35.87 0.07 3.12
CA PHE A 269 37.20 -0.51 3.15
C PHE A 269 37.68 -1.03 1.79
N SER A 270 36.79 -1.17 0.81
CA SER A 270 37.08 -1.82 -0.47
C SER A 270 36.80 -0.97 -1.72
N TYR A 271 36.47 0.31 -1.56
CA TYR A 271 36.12 1.20 -2.68
C TYR A 271 37.22 1.40 -3.74
N ASN A 272 38.48 1.06 -3.43
CA ASN A 272 39.59 1.10 -4.39
C ASN A 272 39.56 -0.07 -5.40
N SER A 273 38.85 -1.14 -5.09
CA SER A 273 38.74 -2.32 -5.97
C SER A 273 37.44 -2.25 -6.80
N LEU A 274 37.58 -2.15 -8.11
CA LEU A 274 36.45 -2.13 -9.05
C LEU A 274 35.61 -3.40 -8.94
N ILE A 275 36.25 -4.56 -8.74
CA ILE A 275 35.53 -5.84 -8.58
C ILE A 275 34.71 -5.80 -7.28
N ALA A 276 35.31 -5.32 -6.18
CA ALA A 276 34.56 -5.20 -4.91
C ALA A 276 33.36 -4.26 -5.04
N ILE A 277 33.52 -3.12 -5.71
CA ILE A 277 32.39 -2.20 -6.00
C ILE A 277 31.31 -2.94 -6.76
N CYS A 278 31.61 -3.67 -7.85
CA CYS A 278 30.62 -4.41 -8.63
C CYS A 278 29.89 -5.46 -7.79
N VAL A 279 30.62 -6.25 -7.00
CA VAL A 279 30.04 -7.29 -6.14
C VAL A 279 29.12 -6.67 -5.08
N ILE A 280 29.58 -5.61 -4.41
CA ILE A 280 28.79 -4.95 -3.36
C ILE A 280 27.55 -4.29 -3.95
N MET A 281 27.65 -3.61 -5.10
CA MET A 281 26.51 -3.00 -5.78
C MET A 281 25.52 -4.05 -6.30
N PHE A 282 26.02 -5.21 -6.77
CA PHE A 282 25.13 -6.34 -7.10
C PHE A 282 24.36 -6.84 -5.88
N LEU A 283 25.06 -7.07 -4.75
CA LEU A 283 24.42 -7.52 -3.51
C LEU A 283 23.45 -6.46 -2.94
N ASN A 284 23.81 -5.19 -2.99
CA ASN A 284 22.93 -4.08 -2.59
C ASN A 284 21.66 -4.03 -3.47
N GLY A 285 21.81 -4.13 -4.79
CA GLY A 285 20.69 -4.21 -5.72
C GLY A 285 19.80 -5.44 -5.47
N PHE A 286 20.43 -6.60 -5.18
CA PHE A 286 19.74 -7.83 -4.81
C PHE A 286 18.90 -7.65 -3.53
N VAL A 287 19.47 -7.08 -2.48
CA VAL A 287 18.82 -6.84 -1.20
C VAL A 287 17.69 -5.81 -1.34
N ASN A 288 17.93 -4.70 -2.03
CA ASN A 288 16.95 -3.62 -2.19
C ASN A 288 15.74 -4.05 -3.02
N THR A 289 15.92 -4.95 -3.98
CA THR A 289 14.79 -5.44 -4.81
C THR A 289 13.79 -6.25 -4.00
N PHE A 290 14.17 -6.91 -2.90
CA PHE A 290 13.19 -7.51 -1.98
C PHE A 290 12.19 -6.47 -1.48
N GLY A 291 12.62 -5.21 -1.30
CA GLY A 291 11.76 -4.08 -0.93
C GLY A 291 10.56 -3.90 -1.86
N ASN A 292 10.76 -4.07 -3.16
CA ASN A 292 9.70 -3.94 -4.17
C ASN A 292 8.57 -4.97 -3.99
N ILE A 293 8.79 -6.03 -3.21
CA ILE A 293 7.80 -7.08 -2.95
C ILE A 293 7.26 -6.99 -1.52
N TYR A 294 8.13 -6.86 -0.50
CA TYR A 294 7.63 -6.83 0.87
C TYR A 294 6.99 -5.49 1.27
N LEU A 295 7.46 -4.33 0.78
CA LEU A 295 6.88 -3.03 1.12
C LEU A 295 5.42 -2.86 0.66
N PRO A 296 5.03 -3.20 -0.58
CA PRO A 296 3.63 -3.19 -0.97
C PRO A 296 2.75 -4.13 -0.13
N ASN A 297 3.28 -5.31 0.26
CA ASN A 297 2.61 -6.23 1.17
C ASN A 297 2.41 -5.62 2.56
N ILE A 298 3.44 -4.98 3.12
CA ILE A 298 3.39 -4.25 4.40
C ILE A 298 2.37 -3.11 4.32
N ASN A 299 2.34 -2.38 3.21
CA ASN A 299 1.35 -1.31 2.98
C ASN A 299 -0.09 -1.85 2.92
N ALA A 300 -0.31 -3.06 2.38
CA ALA A 300 -1.62 -3.71 2.43
C ALA A 300 -2.00 -4.07 3.87
N ASP A 301 -1.08 -4.69 4.63
CA ASP A 301 -1.30 -5.05 6.03
C ASP A 301 -1.57 -3.81 6.91
N MET A 302 -0.90 -2.70 6.64
CA MET A 302 -1.12 -1.43 7.32
C MET A 302 -2.53 -0.86 7.09
N ARG A 303 -3.10 -1.08 5.90
CA ARG A 303 -4.48 -0.68 5.58
C ARG A 303 -5.50 -1.57 6.27
N ASP A 304 -5.27 -2.88 6.31
CA ASP A 304 -6.12 -3.81 7.04
C ASP A 304 -6.10 -3.52 8.56
N TYR A 305 -4.92 -3.20 9.12
CA TYR A 305 -4.79 -2.72 10.50
C TYR A 305 -5.56 -1.41 10.72
N HIS A 306 -5.49 -0.48 9.78
CA HIS A 306 -6.23 0.78 9.85
C HIS A 306 -7.75 0.53 9.90
N GLN A 307 -8.26 -0.34 9.01
CA GLN A 307 -9.66 -0.75 8.97
C GLN A 307 -10.09 -1.43 10.28
N TRP A 308 -9.26 -2.33 10.82
CA TRP A 308 -9.51 -2.96 12.12
C TRP A 308 -9.66 -1.92 13.23
N LYS A 309 -8.76 -0.93 13.27
CA LYS A 309 -8.70 0.08 14.33
C LYS A 309 -9.80 1.13 14.23
N THR A 310 -10.16 1.57 13.04
CA THR A 310 -11.09 2.69 12.79
C THR A 310 -12.46 2.28 12.32
N GLY A 311 -12.62 1.04 11.84
CA GLY A 311 -13.83 0.55 11.18
C GLY A 311 -13.97 1.03 9.72
N VAL A 312 -13.13 1.96 9.26
CA VAL A 312 -13.21 2.54 7.92
C VAL A 312 -12.00 2.13 7.08
N ARG A 313 -12.24 1.67 5.87
CA ARG A 313 -11.18 1.34 4.91
C ARG A 313 -10.87 2.54 4.03
N ILE A 314 -9.64 3.04 4.14
CA ILE A 314 -9.12 4.16 3.34
C ILE A 314 -7.92 3.64 2.55
N ASP A 315 -8.10 3.34 1.26
CA ASP A 315 -7.03 2.82 0.42
C ASP A 315 -6.32 3.92 -0.38
N GLY A 316 -7.11 4.80 -0.99
CA GLY A 316 -6.62 5.75 -1.98
C GLY A 316 -5.76 6.89 -1.42
N LEU A 317 -5.94 7.28 -0.15
CA LEU A 317 -5.20 8.40 0.45
C LEU A 317 -3.89 7.99 1.15
N PHE A 318 -3.65 6.71 1.37
CA PHE A 318 -2.35 6.25 1.89
C PHE A 318 -1.20 6.54 0.93
N GLY A 319 -1.40 6.33 -0.38
CA GLY A 319 -0.40 6.64 -1.41
C GLY A 319 -0.07 8.13 -1.50
N PRO A 320 -1.08 9.00 -1.74
CA PRO A 320 -0.87 10.45 -1.80
C PRO A 320 -0.22 11.08 -0.57
N LEU A 321 -0.46 10.56 0.62
CA LEU A 321 0.24 11.03 1.83
C LEU A 321 1.74 10.71 1.80
N GLY A 322 2.17 9.67 1.09
CA GLY A 322 3.58 9.40 0.81
C GLY A 322 4.28 10.50 -0.01
N LEU A 323 3.52 11.36 -0.74
CA LEU A 323 4.05 12.53 -1.43
C LEU A 323 4.61 13.61 -0.48
N ILE A 324 4.31 13.54 0.80
CA ILE A 324 5.01 14.33 1.82
C ILE A 324 6.51 14.06 1.71
N GLY A 325 6.89 12.79 1.49
CA GLY A 325 8.28 12.41 1.22
C GLY A 325 8.83 13.02 -0.06
N THR A 326 8.04 13.13 -1.13
CA THR A 326 8.46 13.81 -2.36
C THR A 326 8.73 15.29 -2.09
N PHE A 327 7.87 15.96 -1.32
CA PHE A 327 8.08 17.35 -0.92
C PHE A 327 9.35 17.49 -0.06
N LEU A 328 9.56 16.62 0.92
CA LEU A 328 10.80 16.58 1.69
C LEU A 328 12.01 16.29 0.79
N GLY A 329 11.84 15.49 -0.26
CA GLY A 329 12.87 15.16 -1.24
C GLY A 329 13.44 16.39 -1.98
N PHE A 330 12.69 17.48 -2.13
CA PHE A 330 13.25 18.74 -2.66
C PHE A 330 14.36 19.29 -1.77
N PHE A 331 14.18 19.24 -0.46
CA PHE A 331 15.19 19.76 0.48
C PHE A 331 16.33 18.76 0.64
N THR A 332 16.02 17.48 0.82
CA THR A 332 17.03 16.43 1.01
C THR A 332 17.83 16.16 -0.26
N GLY A 333 17.22 16.36 -1.44
CA GLY A 333 17.89 16.22 -2.73
C GLY A 333 18.98 17.26 -2.99
N MET A 334 19.00 18.37 -2.25
CA MET A 334 20.06 19.37 -2.33
C MET A 334 21.29 19.01 -1.47
N VAL A 335 21.15 18.11 -0.48
CA VAL A 335 22.22 17.83 0.48
C VAL A 335 23.42 17.17 -0.19
N VAL A 336 23.21 16.14 -1.02
CA VAL A 336 24.31 15.43 -1.70
C VAL A 336 25.03 16.33 -2.72
N PRO A 337 24.34 17.09 -3.59
CA PRO A 337 24.99 18.10 -4.43
C PRO A 337 25.80 19.16 -3.64
N SER A 338 25.27 19.65 -2.53
CA SER A 338 26.00 20.60 -1.67
C SER A 338 27.28 20.00 -1.08
N ILE A 339 27.27 18.68 -0.78
CA ILE A 339 28.50 17.95 -0.39
C ILE A 339 29.49 17.93 -1.56
N TYR A 340 29.04 17.69 -2.80
CA TYR A 340 29.92 17.73 -3.97
C TYR A 340 30.58 19.10 -4.13
N GLU A 341 29.80 20.18 -4.08
CA GLU A 341 30.29 21.55 -4.21
C GLU A 341 31.30 21.91 -3.10
N SER A 342 31.01 21.55 -1.84
CA SER A 342 31.92 21.81 -0.71
C SER A 342 33.25 21.08 -0.81
N MET A 343 33.29 19.98 -1.58
CA MET A 343 34.51 19.20 -1.82
C MET A 343 35.21 19.55 -3.13
N GLY A 344 34.74 20.59 -3.87
CA GLY A 344 35.37 21.08 -5.09
C GLY A 344 34.88 20.45 -6.37
N LEU A 345 33.78 19.68 -6.33
CA LEU A 345 33.09 19.20 -7.53
C LEU A 345 31.96 20.17 -7.89
N HIS A 346 32.24 21.02 -8.87
CA HIS A 346 31.31 22.00 -9.44
C HIS A 346 30.73 21.48 -10.77
N GLU A 347 30.53 22.36 -11.75
CA GLU A 347 29.99 22.01 -13.07
C GLU A 347 30.95 21.12 -13.89
N ASN A 348 32.28 21.23 -13.67
CA ASN A 348 33.28 20.49 -14.42
C ASN A 348 33.58 19.14 -13.78
N TYR A 349 32.98 18.07 -14.26
CA TYR A 349 33.22 16.70 -13.79
C TYR A 349 34.60 16.13 -14.15
N ASN A 350 35.40 16.79 -15.00
CA ASN A 350 36.75 16.34 -15.32
C ASN A 350 37.67 16.38 -14.11
N VAL A 351 37.34 17.13 -13.06
CA VAL A 351 38.10 17.11 -11.80
C VAL A 351 38.08 15.73 -11.11
N LEU A 352 37.12 14.85 -11.47
CA LEU A 352 37.06 13.47 -10.98
C LEU A 352 38.14 12.56 -11.54
N TYR A 353 38.88 12.97 -12.58
CA TYR A 353 40.09 12.27 -12.99
C TYR A 353 41.22 12.39 -11.94
N ASN A 354 41.15 13.37 -11.03
CA ASN A 354 42.05 13.44 -9.88
C ASN A 354 41.67 12.37 -8.86
N ASP A 355 42.56 11.40 -8.69
CA ASP A 355 42.37 10.25 -7.79
C ASP A 355 42.14 10.67 -6.33
N THR A 356 42.87 11.71 -5.86
CA THR A 356 42.74 12.19 -4.48
C THR A 356 41.35 12.76 -4.21
N LEU A 357 40.87 13.63 -5.10
CA LEU A 357 39.53 14.24 -4.99
C LEU A 357 38.44 13.17 -5.06
N ARG A 358 38.53 12.29 -6.07
CA ARG A 358 37.58 11.21 -6.28
C ARG A 358 37.48 10.27 -5.07
N ASN A 359 38.66 9.85 -4.56
CA ASN A 359 38.69 8.95 -3.40
C ASN A 359 38.14 9.59 -2.12
N ASN A 360 38.38 10.89 -1.91
CA ASN A 360 37.82 11.61 -0.78
C ASN A 360 36.31 11.73 -0.92
N LEU A 361 35.79 12.03 -2.12
CA LEU A 361 34.34 12.03 -2.41
C LEU A 361 33.73 10.65 -2.15
N PHE A 362 34.34 9.57 -2.61
CA PHE A 362 33.86 8.20 -2.37
C PHE A 362 33.72 7.90 -0.88
N LYS A 363 34.75 8.21 -0.07
CA LYS A 363 34.71 8.01 1.38
C LYS A 363 33.54 8.76 2.02
N VAL A 364 33.33 10.04 1.67
CA VAL A 364 32.27 10.85 2.24
C VAL A 364 30.88 10.33 1.81
N LEU A 365 30.72 9.97 0.53
CA LEU A 365 29.44 9.43 0.02
C LEU A 365 29.10 8.08 0.64
N ILE A 366 30.08 7.22 0.86
CA ILE A 366 29.86 5.94 1.54
C ILE A 366 29.47 6.17 3.00
N ILE A 367 30.14 7.09 3.71
CA ILE A 367 29.76 7.47 5.08
C ILE A 367 28.32 8.01 5.11
N CYS A 368 27.95 8.89 4.17
CA CYS A 368 26.58 9.37 4.03
C CYS A 368 25.60 8.21 3.84
N SER A 369 25.95 7.22 2.99
CA SER A 369 25.09 6.04 2.77
C SER A 369 24.98 5.15 3.99
N ILE A 370 26.06 4.97 4.77
CA ILE A 370 26.02 4.25 6.05
C ILE A 370 25.08 4.97 7.03
N ILE A 371 25.23 6.29 7.18
CA ILE A 371 24.35 7.10 8.04
C ILE A 371 22.89 6.97 7.58
N GLY A 372 22.64 7.12 6.28
CA GLY A 372 21.29 6.98 5.70
C GLY A 372 20.70 5.60 5.97
N ALA A 373 21.45 4.53 5.75
CA ALA A 373 21.00 3.16 5.99
C ALA A 373 20.72 2.87 7.47
N VAL A 374 21.55 3.41 8.38
CA VAL A 374 21.30 3.31 9.84
C VAL A 374 20.05 4.08 10.23
N LEU A 375 19.88 5.31 9.75
CA LEU A 375 18.69 6.12 10.01
C LEU A 375 17.41 5.46 9.45
N ASN A 376 17.52 4.81 8.28
CA ASN A 376 16.42 4.05 7.68
C ASN A 376 16.05 2.83 8.54
N LEU A 377 17.04 2.12 9.09
CA LEU A 377 16.83 0.93 9.91
C LEU A 377 16.13 1.23 11.25
N ILE A 378 16.43 2.34 11.91
CA ILE A 378 15.94 2.65 13.27
C ILE A 378 14.41 2.57 13.39
N PRO A 379 13.59 3.25 12.55
CA PRO A 379 12.15 3.13 12.65
C PRO A 379 11.64 1.70 12.42
N TYR A 380 12.27 0.93 11.53
CA TYR A 380 11.86 -0.44 11.24
C TYR A 380 12.01 -1.39 12.42
N LEU A 381 12.90 -1.12 13.37
CA LEU A 381 13.00 -1.90 14.61
C LEU A 381 11.73 -1.79 15.46
N PHE A 382 11.00 -0.68 15.35
CA PHE A 382 9.71 -0.46 16.04
C PHE A 382 8.50 -1.01 15.26
N TYR A 383 8.71 -1.57 14.06
CA TYR A 383 7.66 -2.21 13.30
C TYR A 383 7.31 -3.57 13.91
N ASP A 384 6.15 -3.67 14.58
CA ASP A 384 5.73 -4.84 15.34
C ASP A 384 4.54 -5.61 14.71
N LEU A 385 4.10 -5.23 13.51
CA LEU A 385 3.05 -5.92 12.77
C LEU A 385 3.61 -7.18 12.08
N THR A 386 3.55 -8.29 12.81
CA THR A 386 3.92 -9.61 12.26
C THR A 386 2.79 -10.20 11.43
N GLU A 387 3.09 -11.21 10.59
CA GLU A 387 2.07 -11.94 9.82
C GLU A 387 0.97 -12.51 10.72
N THR A 388 1.33 -13.02 11.89
CA THR A 388 0.39 -13.61 12.84
C THR A 388 -0.54 -12.56 13.43
N LYS A 389 -0.01 -11.39 13.84
CA LYS A 389 -0.85 -10.28 14.30
C LYS A 389 -1.77 -9.76 13.19
N HIS A 390 -1.24 -9.60 11.97
CA HIS A 390 -2.04 -9.21 10.82
C HIS A 390 -3.19 -10.19 10.55
N LYS A 391 -2.90 -11.51 10.58
CA LYS A 391 -3.91 -12.56 10.44
C LYS A 391 -5.00 -12.44 11.54
N GLY A 392 -4.61 -12.12 12.77
CA GLY A 392 -5.56 -11.85 13.85
C GLY A 392 -6.49 -10.67 13.52
N TYR A 393 -5.97 -9.55 13.02
CA TYR A 393 -6.78 -8.39 12.64
C TYR A 393 -7.71 -8.70 11.46
N VAL A 394 -7.23 -9.42 10.44
CA VAL A 394 -8.06 -9.86 9.31
C VAL A 394 -9.19 -10.79 9.79
N ASN A 395 -8.90 -11.71 10.72
CA ASN A 395 -9.92 -12.59 11.30
C ASN A 395 -10.99 -11.79 12.06
N VAL A 396 -10.59 -10.76 12.81
CA VAL A 396 -11.56 -9.84 13.46
C VAL A 396 -12.40 -9.09 12.42
N LEU A 397 -11.83 -8.66 11.30
CA LEU A 397 -12.60 -8.02 10.23
C LEU A 397 -13.63 -8.97 9.63
N LYS A 398 -13.30 -10.27 9.46
CA LYS A 398 -14.25 -11.30 9.01
C LYS A 398 -15.36 -11.52 10.03
N ILE A 399 -15.03 -11.58 11.32
CA ILE A 399 -16.02 -11.71 12.39
C ILE A 399 -16.98 -10.51 12.39
N ARG A 400 -16.47 -9.29 12.25
CA ARG A 400 -17.32 -8.09 12.16
C ARG A 400 -18.23 -8.11 10.93
N ALA A 401 -17.72 -8.55 9.78
CA ALA A 401 -18.50 -8.69 8.56
C ALA A 401 -19.62 -9.72 8.75
N MET A 402 -19.32 -10.91 9.31
CA MET A 402 -20.32 -11.93 9.61
C MET A 402 -21.44 -11.41 10.53
N PHE A 403 -21.11 -10.69 11.60
CA PHE A 403 -22.13 -10.11 12.47
C PHE A 403 -22.96 -9.03 11.78
N GLU A 404 -22.36 -8.21 10.91
CA GLU A 404 -23.06 -7.17 10.14
C GLU A 404 -23.99 -7.81 9.10
N ASP A 405 -23.53 -8.84 8.40
CA ASP A 405 -24.31 -9.56 7.40
C ASP A 405 -25.45 -10.37 8.04
N TYR A 406 -25.24 -10.93 9.25
CA TYR A 406 -26.29 -11.55 10.05
C TYR A 406 -27.40 -10.55 10.40
N GLY A 407 -27.04 -9.38 10.91
CA GLY A 407 -28.00 -8.33 11.27
C GLY A 407 -28.74 -7.74 10.08
N ASN A 408 -28.21 -7.90 8.87
CA ASN A 408 -28.84 -7.47 7.61
C ASN A 408 -29.62 -8.61 6.89
N ASN A 409 -29.66 -9.82 7.44
CA ASN A 409 -30.23 -11.04 6.81
C ASN A 409 -29.59 -11.40 5.45
N ASP A 410 -28.29 -11.14 5.28
CA ASP A 410 -27.53 -11.34 4.04
C ASP A 410 -26.40 -12.37 4.20
N LEU A 411 -26.44 -13.17 5.29
CA LEU A 411 -25.38 -14.08 5.68
C LEU A 411 -25.36 -15.35 4.81
N ASP A 412 -24.17 -15.73 4.31
CA ASP A 412 -23.93 -16.94 3.50
C ASP A 412 -23.40 -18.09 4.39
N ASP A 413 -23.87 -19.30 4.15
CA ASP A 413 -23.47 -20.53 4.88
C ASP A 413 -21.95 -20.77 4.86
N ASN A 414 -21.25 -20.44 3.77
CA ASN A 414 -19.79 -20.55 3.69
C ASN A 414 -19.08 -19.52 4.59
N GLU A 415 -19.61 -18.31 4.70
CA GLU A 415 -19.09 -17.26 5.58
C GLU A 415 -19.27 -17.65 7.05
N ILE A 416 -20.43 -18.25 7.39
CA ILE A 416 -20.68 -18.80 8.72
C ILE A 416 -19.62 -19.89 9.03
N ALA A 417 -19.46 -20.87 8.15
CA ALA A 417 -18.56 -22.00 8.36
C ALA A 417 -17.11 -21.55 8.56
N GLU A 418 -16.63 -20.63 7.72
CA GLU A 418 -15.26 -20.12 7.81
C GLU A 418 -15.05 -19.31 9.11
N THR A 419 -15.99 -18.41 9.44
CA THR A 419 -15.83 -17.48 10.56
C THR A 419 -16.07 -18.15 11.90
N MET A 420 -17.04 -19.06 12.00
CA MET A 420 -17.26 -19.84 13.22
C MET A 420 -16.08 -20.74 13.55
N LYS A 421 -15.43 -21.34 12.56
CA LYS A 421 -14.19 -22.10 12.75
C LYS A 421 -13.10 -21.22 13.37
N ILE A 422 -12.98 -19.96 12.93
CA ILE A 422 -12.02 -19.00 13.50
C ILE A 422 -12.33 -18.72 14.98
N ILE A 423 -13.61 -18.52 15.33
CA ILE A 423 -14.06 -18.27 16.69
C ILE A 423 -13.81 -19.48 17.60
N ILE A 424 -14.18 -20.68 17.12
CA ILE A 424 -13.99 -21.95 17.85
C ILE A 424 -12.48 -22.20 18.09
N ASP A 425 -11.66 -22.02 17.07
CA ASP A 425 -10.21 -22.13 17.20
C ASP A 425 -9.66 -21.10 18.20
N ALA A 426 -10.12 -19.86 18.17
CA ALA A 426 -9.70 -18.83 19.13
C ALA A 426 -10.10 -19.20 20.57
N LYS A 427 -11.34 -19.65 20.81
CA LYS A 427 -11.79 -20.14 22.13
C LYS A 427 -10.95 -21.34 22.60
N LYS A 428 -10.62 -22.27 21.70
CA LYS A 428 -9.83 -23.49 21.99
C LYS A 428 -8.38 -23.20 22.37
N TYR A 429 -7.75 -22.23 21.70
CA TYR A 429 -6.31 -21.95 21.83
C TYR A 429 -6.00 -20.72 22.70
N TYR A 430 -6.99 -20.00 23.19
CA TYR A 430 -6.82 -18.89 24.12
C TYR A 430 -6.13 -19.34 25.41
N ASN A 431 -5.13 -18.57 25.84
CA ASN A 431 -4.31 -18.84 27.04
C ASN A 431 -3.57 -20.19 27.03
N LYS A 432 -3.35 -20.80 25.87
CA LYS A 432 -2.49 -21.98 25.78
C LYS A 432 -1.04 -21.58 25.54
N ASP A 433 -0.12 -22.36 26.11
CA ASP A 433 1.30 -22.21 25.88
C ASP A 433 1.68 -22.69 24.47
N LYS A 434 2.68 -22.03 23.87
CA LYS A 434 3.21 -22.42 22.58
C LYS A 434 3.86 -23.79 22.64
N LEU A 435 3.56 -24.60 21.64
CA LEU A 435 4.17 -25.90 21.44
C LEU A 435 5.62 -25.73 20.95
N LYS A 436 6.55 -26.47 21.57
CA LYS A 436 7.95 -26.49 21.13
C LYS A 436 8.08 -27.17 19.78
N ILE A 437 8.74 -26.50 18.83
CA ILE A 437 9.05 -27.08 17.52
C ILE A 437 10.29 -27.94 17.68
N ASP A 438 10.10 -29.28 17.67
CA ASP A 438 11.22 -30.22 17.65
C ASP A 438 11.62 -30.54 16.21
N ASN A 439 12.88 -30.28 15.88
CA ASN A 439 13.45 -30.57 14.57
C ASN A 439 14.28 -31.88 14.55
N SER A 440 14.28 -32.65 15.64
CA SER A 440 15.08 -33.88 15.78
C SER A 440 14.65 -34.93 14.75
N GLU A 441 13.35 -35.20 14.62
CA GLU A 441 12.79 -36.12 13.62
C GLU A 441 13.17 -35.71 12.17
N LEU A 442 13.11 -34.40 11.85
CA LEU A 442 13.50 -33.91 10.54
C LEU A 442 14.99 -34.06 10.28
N LYS A 443 15.82 -33.84 11.31
CA LYS A 443 17.28 -34.06 11.21
C LYS A 443 17.58 -35.55 11.02
N ALA A 444 16.92 -36.43 11.75
CA ALA A 444 17.05 -37.89 11.63
C ALA A 444 16.63 -38.35 10.22
N ALA A 445 15.46 -37.92 9.74
CA ALA A 445 14.97 -38.25 8.40
C ALA A 445 15.93 -37.80 7.29
N LYS A 446 16.55 -36.63 7.43
CA LYS A 446 17.58 -36.13 6.48
C LYS A 446 18.86 -36.92 6.48
N LYS A 447 19.19 -37.63 7.57
CA LYS A 447 20.38 -38.49 7.69
C LYS A 447 20.14 -39.92 7.18
N MET A 448 18.90 -40.32 6.91
CA MET A 448 18.59 -41.65 6.37
C MET A 448 19.34 -41.91 5.06
N PRO A 449 19.72 -43.18 4.77
CA PRO A 449 20.43 -43.53 3.58
C PRO A 449 19.63 -43.21 2.30
N LYS A 450 20.31 -43.07 1.15
CA LYS A 450 19.75 -42.67 -0.14
C LYS A 450 20.34 -43.45 -1.32
N LYS A 451 20.88 -44.66 -1.07
CA LYS A 451 21.63 -45.44 -2.06
C LYS A 451 20.68 -46.19 -3.02
N SER A 452 19.61 -46.81 -2.53
CA SER A 452 18.60 -47.49 -3.35
C SER A 452 17.38 -46.61 -3.64
N ALA A 453 16.52 -47.03 -4.59
CA ALA A 453 15.26 -46.33 -4.87
C ALA A 453 14.32 -46.39 -3.68
N GLU A 454 14.22 -47.53 -3.01
CA GLU A 454 13.39 -47.75 -1.81
C GLU A 454 13.88 -46.88 -0.63
N GLU A 455 15.20 -46.83 -0.39
CA GLU A 455 15.77 -45.96 0.63
C GLU A 455 15.49 -44.47 0.37
N LYS A 456 15.54 -44.01 -0.90
CA LYS A 456 15.18 -42.64 -1.27
C LYS A 456 13.72 -42.37 -1.01
N GLU A 457 12.84 -43.30 -1.32
CA GLU A 457 11.40 -43.14 -1.11
C GLU A 457 11.05 -43.11 0.39
N ALA A 458 11.59 -44.05 1.17
CA ALA A 458 11.45 -44.08 2.62
C ALA A 458 11.95 -42.79 3.29
N ARG A 459 13.12 -42.28 2.86
CA ARG A 459 13.68 -41.02 3.31
C ARG A 459 12.78 -39.83 2.98
N LEU A 460 12.24 -39.78 1.75
CA LEU A 460 11.33 -38.69 1.33
C LEU A 460 10.02 -38.74 2.11
N ALA A 461 9.47 -39.94 2.35
CA ALA A 461 8.28 -40.12 3.19
C ALA A 461 8.52 -39.64 4.63
N ALA A 462 9.62 -40.04 5.25
CA ALA A 462 10.00 -39.58 6.60
C ALA A 462 10.19 -38.05 6.67
N ILE A 463 10.83 -37.45 5.66
CA ILE A 463 10.98 -35.99 5.57
C ILE A 463 9.62 -35.30 5.41
N ARG A 464 8.71 -35.85 4.59
CA ARG A 464 7.35 -35.31 4.42
C ARG A 464 6.57 -35.36 5.73
N ALA A 465 6.59 -36.51 6.43
CA ALA A 465 5.92 -36.70 7.71
C ALA A 465 6.45 -35.72 8.77
N ALA A 466 7.77 -35.62 8.96
CA ALA A 466 8.37 -34.69 9.89
C ALA A 466 8.06 -33.20 9.55
N ARG A 467 8.04 -32.85 8.27
CA ARG A 467 7.64 -31.50 7.82
C ARG A 467 6.17 -31.21 8.09
N SER A 468 5.28 -32.20 7.92
CA SER A 468 3.85 -32.08 8.20
C SER A 468 3.60 -31.81 9.69
N LYS A 469 4.24 -32.57 10.60
CA LYS A 469 4.17 -32.33 12.03
C LYS A 469 4.65 -30.93 12.42
N ILE A 470 5.80 -30.51 11.89
CA ILE A 470 6.33 -29.14 12.15
C ILE A 470 5.35 -28.06 11.63
N LYS A 471 4.73 -28.29 10.48
CA LYS A 471 3.74 -27.39 9.90
C LYS A 471 2.51 -27.27 10.81
N GLU A 472 1.99 -28.39 11.28
CA GLU A 472 0.85 -28.46 12.21
C GLU A 472 1.14 -27.70 13.52
N ILE A 473 2.31 -27.94 14.14
CA ILE A 473 2.73 -27.23 15.35
C ILE A 473 2.82 -25.71 15.09
N ARG A 474 3.33 -25.29 13.95
CA ARG A 474 3.37 -23.87 13.57
C ARG A 474 1.98 -23.27 13.42
N GLU A 475 1.06 -23.97 12.75
CA GLU A 475 -0.34 -23.54 12.60
C GLU A 475 -1.04 -23.42 13.95
N ILE A 476 -0.81 -24.35 14.88
CA ILE A 476 -1.32 -24.27 16.26
C ILE A 476 -0.73 -23.05 16.98
N ASN A 477 0.60 -22.84 16.89
CA ASN A 477 1.25 -21.70 17.52
C ASN A 477 0.76 -20.35 16.96
N GLU A 478 0.49 -20.28 15.64
CA GLU A 478 -0.15 -19.12 15.05
C GLU A 478 -1.54 -18.87 15.63
N LYS A 479 -2.35 -19.94 15.82
CA LYS A 479 -3.68 -19.84 16.45
C LYS A 479 -3.59 -19.34 17.90
N ILE A 480 -2.60 -19.81 18.65
CA ILE A 480 -2.33 -19.32 20.01
C ILE A 480 -1.98 -17.84 20.01
N ASP A 481 -1.16 -17.39 19.04
CA ASP A 481 -0.72 -15.99 18.98
C ASP A 481 -1.83 -15.01 18.63
N TYR A 482 -2.77 -15.37 17.75
CA TYR A 482 -3.84 -14.45 17.38
C TYR A 482 -5.15 -14.64 18.17
N ALA A 483 -5.32 -15.75 18.89
CA ALA A 483 -6.50 -16.00 19.72
C ALA A 483 -6.82 -14.86 20.69
N PRO A 484 -5.85 -14.25 21.41
CA PRO A 484 -6.12 -13.13 22.29
C PRO A 484 -6.77 -11.94 21.58
N ILE A 485 -6.38 -11.64 20.33
CA ILE A 485 -6.93 -10.52 19.55
C ILE A 485 -8.41 -10.77 19.25
N ILE A 486 -8.78 -12.03 18.92
CA ILE A 486 -10.15 -12.40 18.60
C ILE A 486 -11.01 -12.42 19.89
N ILE A 487 -10.50 -13.00 20.98
CA ILE A 487 -11.23 -13.03 22.26
C ILE A 487 -11.43 -11.62 22.81
N GLU A 488 -10.43 -10.73 22.68
CA GLU A 488 -10.57 -9.31 23.02
C GLU A 488 -11.70 -8.64 22.23
N GLU A 489 -11.80 -8.93 20.93
CA GLU A 489 -12.88 -8.41 20.09
C GLU A 489 -14.25 -8.95 20.52
N LEU A 490 -14.39 -10.26 20.72
CA LEU A 490 -15.64 -10.87 21.13
C LEU A 490 -16.11 -10.38 22.51
N SER A 491 -15.17 -10.13 23.43
CA SER A 491 -15.46 -9.64 24.78
C SER A 491 -15.50 -8.12 24.91
N LYS A 492 -15.27 -7.37 23.82
CA LYS A 492 -15.12 -5.90 23.93
C LYS A 492 -16.31 -5.20 24.57
N PHE A 493 -17.56 -5.62 24.23
CA PHE A 493 -18.77 -5.02 24.78
C PHE A 493 -19.04 -5.39 26.25
N SER A 494 -18.36 -6.41 26.79
CA SER A 494 -18.41 -6.74 28.20
C SER A 494 -17.49 -5.87 29.06
N THR A 495 -16.50 -5.18 28.45
CA THR A 495 -15.55 -4.32 29.16
C THR A 495 -16.21 -3.05 29.68
N GLN A 496 -15.76 -2.53 30.82
CA GLN A 496 -16.30 -1.32 31.44
C GLN A 496 -16.27 -0.13 30.47
N ARG A 497 -15.18 0.04 29.72
CA ARG A 497 -15.04 1.09 28.72
C ARG A 497 -16.15 1.07 27.66
N TYR A 498 -16.41 -0.10 27.08
CA TYR A 498 -17.44 -0.23 26.04
C TYR A 498 -18.86 -0.14 26.60
N LYS A 499 -19.09 -0.61 27.85
CA LYS A 499 -20.36 -0.38 28.54
C LYS A 499 -20.66 1.11 28.70
N GLU A 500 -19.68 1.90 29.08
CA GLU A 500 -19.81 3.36 29.19
C GLU A 500 -20.04 4.02 27.83
N GLN A 501 -19.29 3.61 26.81
CA GLN A 501 -19.50 4.08 25.43
C GLN A 501 -20.91 3.74 24.92
N LEU A 502 -21.40 2.53 25.18
CA LEU A 502 -22.74 2.09 24.79
C LEU A 502 -23.82 2.87 25.53
N ALA A 503 -23.64 3.14 26.83
CA ALA A 503 -24.56 3.98 27.59
C ALA A 503 -24.60 5.42 27.06
N GLN A 504 -23.44 5.98 26.68
CA GLN A 504 -23.38 7.30 26.04
C GLN A 504 -24.00 7.28 24.64
N ALA A 505 -23.79 6.22 23.86
CA ALA A 505 -24.38 6.06 22.53
C ALA A 505 -25.93 5.98 22.62
N LYS A 506 -26.48 5.23 23.58
CA LYS A 506 -27.92 5.18 23.83
C LYS A 506 -28.50 6.56 24.13
N LYS A 507 -27.85 7.34 25.01
CA LYS A 507 -28.26 8.73 25.27
C LYS A 507 -28.21 9.62 24.03
N VAL A 508 -27.16 9.47 23.20
CA VAL A 508 -27.03 10.22 21.93
C VAL A 508 -28.14 9.83 20.95
N PHE A 509 -28.47 8.54 20.88
CA PHE A 509 -29.54 8.01 20.03
C PHE A 509 -30.92 8.49 20.47
N GLU A 510 -31.22 8.46 21.77
CA GLU A 510 -32.46 8.95 22.36
C GLU A 510 -32.66 10.45 22.17
N ASN A 511 -31.59 11.25 22.33
CA ASN A 511 -31.64 12.71 22.12
C ASN A 511 -31.79 13.13 20.65
N GLY A 512 -31.72 12.16 19.72
CA GLY A 512 -31.92 12.42 18.29
C GLY A 512 -30.77 13.16 17.62
N LYS A 513 -31.08 13.83 16.50
CA LYS A 513 -30.06 14.43 15.60
C LYS A 513 -29.75 15.90 15.90
N ASN A 514 -30.45 16.52 16.85
CA ASN A 514 -30.33 17.93 17.17
C ASN A 514 -29.42 18.16 18.37
N TYR A 515 -28.33 18.93 18.16
CA TYR A 515 -27.39 19.26 19.22
C TYR A 515 -27.35 20.79 19.43
N ASN A 516 -27.41 21.22 20.68
CA ASN A 516 -27.21 22.62 21.03
C ASN A 516 -25.70 22.95 20.90
N TYR A 517 -25.38 24.06 20.25
CA TYR A 517 -24.00 24.44 19.97
C TYR A 517 -23.23 24.80 21.25
N GLU A 518 -23.82 25.54 22.18
CA GLU A 518 -23.15 25.96 23.42
C GLU A 518 -22.89 24.73 24.33
N SER A 519 -23.89 23.88 24.51
CA SER A 519 -23.72 22.63 25.27
C SER A 519 -22.66 21.71 24.65
N ALA A 520 -22.64 21.55 23.32
CA ALA A 520 -21.63 20.73 22.64
C ALA A 520 -20.21 21.31 22.75
N LYS A 521 -20.09 22.63 22.88
CA LYS A 521 -18.79 23.30 23.12
C LYS A 521 -18.31 23.07 24.55
N GLU A 522 -19.19 23.15 25.55
CA GLU A 522 -18.89 22.84 26.93
C GLU A 522 -18.49 21.38 27.13
N GLU A 523 -19.23 20.43 26.54
CA GLU A 523 -18.87 19.01 26.53
C GLU A 523 -17.47 18.79 25.96
N LEU A 524 -17.09 19.52 24.91
CA LEU A 524 -15.74 19.42 24.33
C LEU A 524 -14.65 19.96 25.26
N GLN A 525 -14.93 21.00 26.04
CA GLN A 525 -14.00 21.52 27.04
C GLN A 525 -13.83 20.53 28.20
N LEU A 526 -14.94 19.98 28.70
CA LEU A 526 -14.94 18.95 29.73
C LEU A 526 -14.18 17.69 29.28
N ALA A 527 -14.43 17.20 28.07
CA ALA A 527 -13.69 16.07 27.53
C ALA A 527 -12.17 16.30 27.44
N LYS A 528 -11.75 17.54 27.16
CA LYS A 528 -10.32 17.90 27.12
C LYS A 528 -9.70 18.01 28.51
N SER A 529 -10.47 18.24 29.58
CA SER A 529 -9.98 18.31 30.96
C SER A 529 -9.83 16.93 31.63
N LEU A 530 -10.37 15.86 31.03
CA LEU A 530 -10.25 14.50 31.56
C LEU A 530 -8.78 14.09 31.78
N PRO A 531 -8.49 13.26 32.80
CA PRO A 531 -7.15 12.81 33.12
C PRO A 531 -6.51 12.02 31.95
N LYS A 532 -5.16 12.01 31.91
CA LYS A 532 -4.36 11.38 30.83
C LYS A 532 -3.10 10.67 31.33
N LYS A 533 -3.09 10.26 32.60
CA LYS A 533 -1.90 9.67 33.21
C LYS A 533 -1.72 8.20 32.79
N THR A 534 -2.76 7.42 32.89
CA THR A 534 -2.75 5.99 32.54
C THR A 534 -3.12 5.75 31.07
N LYS A 535 -2.86 4.54 30.55
CA LYS A 535 -3.26 4.13 29.19
C LYS A 535 -4.79 4.15 29.05
N SER A 536 -5.50 3.61 30.06
CA SER A 536 -6.96 3.60 30.09
C SER A 536 -7.57 5.00 30.11
N GLU A 537 -7.04 5.89 30.94
CA GLU A 537 -7.49 7.29 30.98
C GLU A 537 -7.26 8.01 29.63
N LYS A 538 -6.13 7.77 28.96
CA LYS A 538 -5.87 8.33 27.62
C LYS A 538 -6.90 7.85 26.60
N GLU A 539 -7.29 6.58 26.66
CA GLU A 539 -8.28 6.01 25.76
C GLU A 539 -9.67 6.58 26.03
N ILE A 540 -10.13 6.59 27.27
CA ILE A 540 -11.43 7.18 27.68
C ILE A 540 -11.50 8.65 27.27
N ARG A 541 -10.43 9.42 27.57
CA ARG A 541 -10.35 10.83 27.16
C ARG A 541 -10.41 11.01 25.65
N SER A 542 -9.73 10.16 24.88
CA SER A 542 -9.74 10.20 23.41
C SER A 542 -11.15 9.97 22.87
N ASP A 543 -11.86 8.97 23.42
CA ASP A 543 -13.22 8.63 23.04
C ASP A 543 -14.20 9.76 23.35
N ALA A 544 -14.10 10.34 24.53
CA ALA A 544 -14.91 11.49 24.95
C ALA A 544 -14.65 12.73 24.06
N ILE A 545 -13.38 13.02 23.74
CA ILE A 545 -13.03 14.13 22.83
C ILE A 545 -13.58 13.91 21.43
N ASN A 546 -13.52 12.68 20.90
CA ASN A 546 -14.01 12.36 19.56
C ASN A 546 -15.53 12.53 19.48
N LEU A 547 -16.27 12.05 20.46
CA LEU A 547 -17.72 12.20 20.54
C LEU A 547 -18.11 13.68 20.66
N ALA A 548 -17.49 14.41 21.59
CA ALA A 548 -17.78 15.83 21.79
C ALA A 548 -17.42 16.70 20.58
N ARG A 549 -16.33 16.38 19.87
CA ARG A 549 -15.99 17.04 18.58
C ARG A 549 -17.03 16.77 17.50
N SER A 550 -17.52 15.53 17.41
CA SER A 550 -18.54 15.16 16.45
C SER A 550 -19.84 15.93 16.71
N LYS A 551 -20.30 15.99 17.96
CA LYS A 551 -21.47 16.78 18.38
C LYS A 551 -21.27 18.28 18.10
N ASN A 552 -20.14 18.86 18.47
CA ASN A 552 -19.85 20.27 18.23
C ASN A 552 -19.80 20.61 16.72
N THR A 553 -19.25 19.71 15.91
CA THR A 553 -19.23 19.87 14.45
C THR A 553 -20.64 19.80 13.87
N SER A 554 -21.46 18.85 14.32
CA SER A 554 -22.84 18.71 13.95
C SER A 554 -23.64 20.00 14.26
N ALA A 555 -23.58 20.43 15.51
CA ALA A 555 -24.27 21.65 15.96
C ALA A 555 -23.85 22.91 15.20
N LYS A 556 -22.55 23.08 14.95
CA LYS A 556 -22.01 24.18 14.15
C LYS A 556 -22.53 24.17 12.71
N LEU A 557 -22.61 23.00 12.08
CA LEU A 557 -23.13 22.86 10.73
C LEU A 557 -24.65 23.07 10.67
N MET A 558 -25.40 22.59 11.65
CA MET A 558 -26.82 22.86 11.78
C MET A 558 -27.10 24.35 11.89
N LYS A 559 -26.35 25.06 12.77
CA LYS A 559 -26.47 26.53 12.91
C LYS A 559 -26.16 27.24 11.59
N LYS A 560 -25.15 26.78 10.83
CA LYS A 560 -24.72 27.39 9.55
C LYS A 560 -25.71 27.17 8.41
N TYR A 561 -26.22 25.95 8.27
CA TYR A 561 -27.02 25.56 7.10
C TYR A 561 -28.52 25.56 7.37
N LYS A 562 -28.97 25.57 8.65
CA LYS A 562 -30.39 25.57 9.06
C LYS A 562 -31.20 24.54 8.23
N ASN A 563 -32.32 24.94 7.67
CA ASN A 563 -33.24 24.08 6.90
C ASN A 563 -32.81 23.83 5.44
N LYS A 564 -31.59 24.23 5.04
CA LYS A 564 -31.08 24.05 3.67
C LYS A 564 -30.47 22.66 3.41
N VAL A 565 -30.42 21.80 4.44
CA VAL A 565 -29.87 20.45 4.34
C VAL A 565 -31.02 19.44 4.30
N TYR A 566 -31.01 18.59 3.27
CA TYR A 566 -32.00 17.52 3.09
C TYR A 566 -31.31 16.15 3.16
N LYS A 567 -32.10 15.10 3.45
CA LYS A 567 -31.60 13.72 3.47
C LYS A 567 -31.24 13.31 2.03
N PRO A 568 -29.98 12.95 1.75
CA PRO A 568 -29.59 12.46 0.43
C PRO A 568 -30.18 11.06 0.23
N THR A 569 -30.90 10.84 -0.86
CA THR A 569 -31.47 9.53 -1.24
C THR A 569 -30.83 9.06 -2.53
N ASP A 570 -30.71 7.74 -2.70
CA ASP A 570 -30.18 7.15 -3.93
C ASP A 570 -31.12 7.40 -5.12
N GLU A 571 -32.40 7.53 -4.88
CA GLU A 571 -33.39 7.90 -5.90
C GLU A 571 -33.06 9.27 -6.50
N LEU A 572 -32.86 10.28 -5.66
CA LEU A 572 -32.48 11.63 -6.10
C LEU A 572 -31.14 11.64 -6.83
N LYS A 573 -30.17 10.84 -6.35
CA LYS A 573 -28.88 10.68 -7.00
C LYS A 573 -29.05 10.08 -8.40
N ASN A 574 -29.82 9.00 -8.50
CA ASN A 574 -30.09 8.30 -9.75
C ASN A 574 -30.89 9.19 -10.72
N GLU A 575 -31.85 9.96 -10.23
CA GLU A 575 -32.61 10.92 -11.03
C GLU A 575 -31.66 11.95 -11.66
N ILE A 576 -30.74 12.53 -10.87
CA ILE A 576 -29.78 13.51 -11.39
C ILE A 576 -28.82 12.84 -12.39
N GLN A 577 -28.31 11.63 -12.10
CA GLN A 577 -27.36 10.92 -12.95
C GLN A 577 -27.96 10.44 -14.28
N ASN A 578 -29.19 9.95 -14.25
CA ASN A 578 -29.85 9.34 -15.40
C ASN A 578 -30.70 10.34 -16.21
N ARG A 579 -30.71 11.62 -15.84
CA ARG A 579 -31.42 12.67 -16.58
C ARG A 579 -30.89 12.73 -18.01
N LYS A 580 -31.79 12.57 -18.98
CA LYS A 580 -31.44 12.69 -20.40
C LYS A 580 -31.07 14.13 -20.70
N VAL A 581 -29.85 14.34 -21.19
CA VAL A 581 -29.29 15.64 -21.57
C VAL A 581 -29.08 15.67 -23.07
N LYS A 582 -29.58 16.71 -23.73
CA LYS A 582 -29.48 16.92 -25.20
C LYS A 582 -28.58 18.10 -25.56
N THR A 583 -28.37 19.03 -24.62
CA THR A 583 -27.61 20.25 -24.85
C THR A 583 -26.44 20.39 -23.88
N LEU A 584 -25.41 21.18 -24.25
CA LEU A 584 -24.29 21.50 -23.38
C LEU A 584 -24.77 22.21 -22.10
N ALA A 585 -25.78 23.09 -22.20
CA ALA A 585 -26.35 23.80 -21.07
C ALA A 585 -27.02 22.83 -20.07
N GLU A 586 -27.74 21.83 -20.55
CA GLU A 586 -28.33 20.77 -19.71
C GLU A 586 -27.26 19.91 -19.04
N THR A 587 -26.18 19.59 -19.75
CA THR A 587 -25.03 18.86 -19.20
C THR A 587 -24.37 19.65 -18.06
N ILE A 588 -24.17 20.96 -18.24
CA ILE A 588 -23.61 21.83 -17.20
C ILE A 588 -24.57 21.90 -15.99
N ARG A 589 -25.88 21.99 -16.23
CA ARG A 589 -26.92 22.01 -15.18
C ARG A 589 -26.91 20.71 -14.38
N GLN A 590 -26.92 19.56 -15.04
CA GLN A 590 -26.84 18.24 -14.41
C GLN A 590 -25.59 18.11 -13.54
N ARG A 591 -24.43 18.55 -14.05
CA ARG A 591 -23.16 18.58 -13.31
C ARG A 591 -23.24 19.47 -12.07
N ASN A 592 -23.87 20.64 -12.17
CA ASN A 592 -24.04 21.56 -11.04
C ASN A 592 -24.99 20.99 -9.99
N ASP A 593 -26.08 20.36 -10.40
CA ASP A 593 -27.01 19.68 -9.50
C ASP A 593 -26.35 18.52 -8.78
N MET A 594 -25.52 17.74 -9.48
CA MET A 594 -24.73 16.68 -8.85
C MET A 594 -23.71 17.23 -7.85
N LYS A 595 -23.04 18.35 -8.15
CA LYS A 595 -22.14 19.01 -7.19
C LYS A 595 -22.89 19.49 -5.93
N LYS A 596 -24.11 20.04 -6.11
CA LYS A 596 -24.96 20.45 -4.99
C LYS A 596 -25.39 19.25 -4.15
N TYR A 597 -25.80 18.14 -4.79
CA TYR A 597 -26.14 16.89 -4.13
C TYR A 597 -24.98 16.35 -3.28
N VAL A 598 -23.79 16.22 -3.86
CA VAL A 598 -22.58 15.73 -3.16
C VAL A 598 -22.23 16.63 -1.97
N LYS A 599 -22.30 17.97 -2.15
CA LYS A 599 -22.08 18.92 -1.07
C LYS A 599 -23.10 18.76 0.05
N ASN A 600 -24.37 18.62 -0.30
CA ASN A 600 -25.45 18.39 0.67
C ASN A 600 -25.25 17.05 1.41
N ALA A 601 -24.98 15.96 0.70
CA ALA A 601 -24.72 14.65 1.29
C ALA A 601 -23.58 14.70 2.29
N SER A 602 -22.48 15.37 1.93
CA SER A 602 -21.33 15.57 2.84
C SER A 602 -21.67 16.41 4.08
N VAL A 603 -22.51 17.41 3.96
CA VAL A 603 -22.96 18.22 5.13
C VAL A 603 -23.92 17.41 5.98
N TYR A 604 -24.87 16.73 5.36
CA TYR A 604 -25.87 15.87 6.03
C TYR A 604 -25.17 14.78 6.85
N SER A 605 -24.23 14.05 6.26
CA SER A 605 -23.52 12.97 6.95
C SER A 605 -22.76 13.47 8.18
N ARG A 606 -22.20 14.68 8.14
CA ARG A 606 -21.51 15.27 9.31
C ARG A 606 -22.47 15.80 10.38
N ILE A 607 -23.63 16.25 9.99
CA ILE A 607 -24.67 16.65 10.95
C ILE A 607 -25.20 15.42 11.67
N THR A 608 -25.42 14.34 10.95
CA THR A 608 -25.97 13.09 11.51
C THR A 608 -24.90 12.18 12.12
N ALA A 609 -23.60 12.44 11.90
CA ALA A 609 -22.51 11.56 12.31
C ALA A 609 -22.57 11.12 13.80
N PRO A 610 -22.82 11.99 14.80
CA PRO A 610 -22.90 11.53 16.19
C PRO A 610 -24.01 10.49 16.40
N TYR A 611 -25.18 10.73 15.77
CA TYR A 611 -26.33 9.85 15.84
C TYR A 611 -26.10 8.53 15.11
N GLU A 612 -25.59 8.59 13.88
CA GLU A 612 -25.31 7.39 13.07
C GLU A 612 -24.20 6.53 13.70
N ASN A 613 -23.17 7.16 14.28
CA ASN A 613 -22.13 6.44 15.02
C ASN A 613 -22.69 5.76 16.28
N ALA A 614 -23.58 6.44 16.99
CA ALA A 614 -24.25 5.86 18.14
C ALA A 614 -25.14 4.68 17.74
N LYS A 615 -25.94 4.84 16.68
CA LYS A 615 -26.76 3.78 16.10
C LYS A 615 -25.92 2.57 15.69
N ASN A 616 -24.80 2.80 15.00
CA ASN A 616 -23.90 1.72 14.56
C ASN A 616 -23.28 1.00 15.74
N LEU A 617 -22.89 1.71 16.81
CA LEU A 617 -22.35 1.07 18.02
C LEU A 617 -23.39 0.22 18.75
N ILE A 618 -24.63 0.69 18.84
CA ILE A 618 -25.74 -0.06 19.44
C ILE A 618 -25.99 -1.31 18.59
N PHE A 619 -26.14 -1.17 17.28
CA PHE A 619 -26.33 -2.28 16.35
C PHE A 619 -25.21 -3.32 16.43
N GLN A 620 -23.95 -2.88 16.48
CA GLN A 620 -22.83 -3.81 16.69
C GLN A 620 -22.93 -4.54 18.01
N ALA A 621 -23.26 -3.85 19.11
CA ALA A 621 -23.40 -4.48 20.41
C ALA A 621 -24.53 -5.52 20.45
N GLU A 622 -25.65 -5.23 19.81
CA GLU A 622 -26.78 -6.15 19.63
C GLU A 622 -26.37 -7.38 18.82
N ASN A 623 -25.72 -7.19 17.68
CA ASN A 623 -25.29 -8.30 16.84
C ASN A 623 -24.34 -9.27 17.57
N TYR A 624 -23.45 -8.76 18.43
CA TYR A 624 -22.58 -9.63 19.22
C TYR A 624 -23.32 -10.47 20.27
N THR A 625 -24.56 -10.12 20.65
CA THR A 625 -25.40 -10.96 21.52
C THR A 625 -25.95 -12.19 20.80
N HIS A 626 -25.99 -12.16 19.46
CA HIS A 626 -26.49 -13.27 18.62
C HIS A 626 -25.44 -14.37 18.36
N LEU A 627 -24.26 -14.31 19.00
CA LEU A 627 -23.21 -15.31 18.79
C LEU A 627 -23.72 -16.75 19.01
N ASP A 628 -24.52 -16.96 20.06
CA ASP A 628 -25.07 -18.30 20.40
C ASP A 628 -26.08 -18.79 19.33
N GLU A 629 -26.80 -17.87 18.69
CA GLU A 629 -27.73 -18.18 17.59
C GLU A 629 -26.96 -18.57 16.32
N ILE A 630 -25.88 -17.85 16.02
CA ILE A 630 -24.99 -18.15 14.89
C ILE A 630 -24.25 -19.48 15.11
N GLU A 631 -23.86 -19.79 16.36
CA GLU A 631 -23.27 -21.09 16.71
C GLU A 631 -24.24 -22.25 16.41
N LYS A 632 -25.53 -22.10 16.77
CA LYS A 632 -26.57 -23.09 16.44
C LYS A 632 -26.83 -23.24 14.94
N LEU A 633 -26.78 -22.14 14.19
CA LEU A 633 -26.87 -22.18 12.72
C LEU A 633 -25.70 -22.95 12.13
N TYR A 634 -24.49 -22.68 12.59
CA TYR A 634 -23.30 -23.39 12.17
C TYR A 634 -23.38 -24.90 12.43
N GLU A 635 -23.82 -25.31 13.63
CA GLU A 635 -24.00 -26.73 13.99
C GLU A 635 -24.98 -27.42 13.04
N LYS A 636 -26.09 -26.76 12.66
CA LYS A 636 -27.04 -27.28 11.68
C LYS A 636 -26.42 -27.43 10.30
N THR A 637 -25.66 -26.43 9.83
CA THR A 637 -24.98 -26.46 8.52
C THR A 637 -23.95 -27.59 8.46
N VAL A 638 -23.15 -27.78 9.53
CA VAL A 638 -22.18 -28.88 9.61
C VAL A 638 -22.88 -30.24 9.64
N ALA A 639 -23.99 -30.40 10.39
CA ALA A 639 -24.76 -31.63 10.44
C ALA A 639 -25.36 -31.99 9.08
N GLN A 640 -25.81 -31.01 8.28
CA GLN A 640 -26.30 -31.21 6.93
C GLN A 640 -25.18 -31.64 5.96
N GLN A 641 -23.97 -31.09 6.07
CA GLN A 641 -22.81 -31.44 5.24
C GLN A 641 -22.25 -32.83 5.56
N VAL A 642 -22.44 -33.33 6.77
CA VAL A 642 -22.02 -34.70 7.15
C VAL A 642 -23.04 -35.76 6.68
N ASN A 643 -24.30 -35.37 6.49
CA ASN A 643 -25.38 -36.25 6.06
C ASN A 643 -25.62 -36.22 4.53
N SER A 644 -24.94 -35.34 3.79
CA SER A 644 -24.90 -35.28 2.31
C SER A 644 -23.63 -35.93 1.77
#